data_af6b67c513341e690df57bf3dd453406
#
_entry.id   af6b67c513341e690df57bf3dd453406
#
_cell.length_a   1.000
_cell.length_b   1.000
_cell.length_c   1.000
_cell.angle_alpha   90.00
_cell.angle_beta   90.00
_cell.angle_gamma   90.00
#
_symmetry.space_group_name_H-M   'P 1'
#
loop_
_entity.id
_entity.type
_entity.pdbx_description
1 polymer ?
#
loop_
_entity_poly.entity_id
_entity_poly.type
_entity_poly.pdbx_seq_one_letter_code
_entity_poly.pdbx_strand_id
1 'polypeptide(L)'
;MIYLELVSAILSASDNGLEVFKRFCPEVEKVVNTNKKFRLRPEERTPSAQLYPPKDEKGWYVIDYGLDGKPMHAVDFYMWINGYGQDKFMLAVRELAEMFGVQEELNFKTNKPRIEQREALPEESGKQPDIKLYDSFIGIDLSSIYSPMVKAEHLEVYDWYNVESITYYKDNKATTVHATDTYPILAEKCYDNDDSQNEVVALKLYQPNCYQKERRFSTIGQMPKNYIFGLRALKNAWHENGEERLPIVLLVSGGSDAVCARAAGYWAVWLNSETRQLTQSELQMLLKYAECVIYIPDNDPTGKRMAICLAIALPNLYTAWLSNKDFGGLHDNRGRPCKDLKDFQRIYPTKKAMDQLVARKRCAQFWYTVKNEKTGQLEYKLTPVMLYYFLWLHGYATLKDDNDPNPVYIHVDGIIVKRITAKNIINFIKEWAESQGLDEALINKILTSKCMPNNTVSHLVERDDLDFNHATANSQRRYYLNRVVDITAEGITSMPYNMVCDGKYVWEDEIIPHNYRQMKPQVSLQKDDDGHYHVVVADDATSNFLRFCQNTSRLNWRKVDEQGRELTQEEKAEEEQCFIAKICNIGYHGHSYKSESAAWATICQDSTLSERDDECAGGSGKSLYIRYIASTLNHFELDGKTLEKKGNPQFMFDGVTDATRLIIVDECSKKFDFNQFYGQITGNLRVEKKSKNTFVIPYKQSPKWIFGTNYTMQNHDPSTERRFWPQLFSDYYHEKTKENGYLETRKVSDDFGQRLLSESYSETDWQSDLSFMLDCLQIYLQLPESDRKQMPSMKHIERREQQAAIGKEFRQWADDYFASENGHLDCPIKADDIVSAFNQETRYNWSPKKVATHLKDYCAFAEHIHCLNPASVTGKDKDGERWIKREDGKQPTYYYIQSVEEYMKAGQQPDKPQEEELPF
;
A
#
# COMPACT_ATOMS: atom_id res chain seq x y z
N MET A 1 8.25 17.42 -25.87
CA MET A 1 9.63 17.20 -26.33
C MET A 1 10.29 16.07 -25.54
N ILE A 2 10.35 16.13 -24.22
CA ILE A 2 11.01 15.12 -23.35
C ILE A 2 10.54 13.67 -23.60
N TYR A 3 9.29 13.44 -23.96
CA TYR A 3 8.74 12.08 -24.11
C TYR A 3 9.02 11.44 -25.46
N LEU A 4 9.09 12.22 -26.51
CA LEU A 4 9.53 11.73 -27.83
C LEU A 4 11.02 11.38 -27.81
N GLU A 5 11.81 12.17 -27.07
CA GLU A 5 13.23 11.92 -26.85
C GLU A 5 13.42 10.64 -26.00
N LEU A 6 12.58 10.42 -24.99
CA LEU A 6 12.64 9.20 -24.15
C LEU A 6 12.23 7.95 -24.92
N VAL A 7 11.15 8.00 -25.70
CA VAL A 7 10.76 6.90 -26.59
C VAL A 7 11.85 6.63 -27.62
N SER A 8 12.46 7.67 -28.18
CA SER A 8 13.60 7.51 -29.10
C SER A 8 14.82 6.88 -28.43
N ALA A 9 15.12 7.26 -27.19
CA ALA A 9 16.20 6.66 -26.41
C ALA A 9 15.93 5.17 -26.10
N ILE A 10 14.69 4.84 -25.73
CA ILE A 10 14.25 3.45 -25.52
C ILE A 10 14.42 2.64 -26.79
N LEU A 11 13.96 3.16 -27.93
CA LEU A 11 14.09 2.47 -29.23
C LEU A 11 15.55 2.28 -29.59
N SER A 12 16.41 3.26 -29.37
CA SER A 12 17.84 3.16 -29.62
C SER A 12 18.52 2.11 -28.71
N ALA A 13 18.13 2.05 -27.45
CA ALA A 13 18.69 1.10 -26.49
C ALA A 13 18.15 -0.33 -26.67
N SER A 14 17.01 -0.51 -27.37
CA SER A 14 16.32 -1.79 -27.54
C SER A 14 16.34 -2.32 -28.99
N ASP A 15 17.35 -2.01 -29.77
CA ASP A 15 17.47 -2.36 -31.19
C ASP A 15 16.23 -1.98 -32.00
N ASN A 16 15.90 -0.70 -32.00
CA ASN A 16 14.68 -0.14 -32.60
C ASN A 16 13.39 -0.81 -32.08
N GLY A 17 13.37 -1.20 -30.81
CA GLY A 17 12.22 -1.83 -30.15
C GLY A 17 12.17 -3.36 -30.28
N LEU A 18 13.10 -4.01 -31.00
CA LEU A 18 13.10 -5.46 -31.21
C LEU A 18 13.27 -6.21 -29.89
N GLU A 19 14.15 -5.73 -29.00
CA GLU A 19 14.41 -6.38 -27.71
C GLU A 19 13.19 -6.34 -26.76
N VAL A 20 12.30 -5.37 -26.91
CA VAL A 20 11.03 -5.35 -26.18
C VAL A 20 10.17 -6.56 -26.60
N PHE A 21 10.06 -6.81 -27.92
CA PHE A 21 9.28 -7.95 -28.42
C PHE A 21 9.88 -9.29 -27.98
N LYS A 22 11.20 -9.47 -28.06
CA LYS A 22 11.87 -10.70 -27.66
C LYS A 22 11.70 -10.99 -26.17
N ARG A 23 11.80 -9.96 -25.34
CA ARG A 23 11.72 -10.10 -23.88
C ARG A 23 10.35 -10.58 -23.40
N PHE A 24 9.29 -10.14 -24.04
CA PHE A 24 7.92 -10.47 -23.63
C PHE A 24 7.26 -11.55 -24.50
N CYS A 25 7.85 -11.90 -25.62
CA CYS A 25 7.39 -12.97 -26.51
C CYS A 25 8.59 -13.74 -27.08
N PRO A 26 9.08 -14.80 -26.42
CA PRO A 26 10.27 -15.57 -26.87
C PRO A 26 10.12 -16.19 -28.26
N GLU A 27 8.91 -16.39 -28.78
CA GLU A 27 8.70 -16.89 -30.16
C GLU A 27 9.18 -15.88 -31.20
N VAL A 28 9.31 -14.61 -30.87
CA VAL A 28 9.84 -13.56 -31.76
C VAL A 28 11.26 -13.86 -32.21
N GLU A 29 12.14 -14.39 -31.33
CA GLU A 29 13.51 -14.74 -31.68
C GLU A 29 13.60 -15.70 -32.87
N LYS A 30 12.63 -16.61 -33.01
CA LYS A 30 12.61 -17.64 -34.07
C LYS A 30 12.12 -17.09 -35.41
N VAL A 31 11.52 -15.90 -35.41
CA VAL A 31 10.86 -15.33 -36.60
C VAL A 31 11.48 -14.00 -37.08
N VAL A 32 12.45 -13.46 -36.33
CA VAL A 32 13.19 -12.26 -36.75
C VAL A 32 13.76 -12.47 -38.16
N ASN A 33 13.57 -11.50 -39.03
CA ASN A 33 14.00 -11.53 -40.44
C ASN A 33 13.34 -12.64 -41.29
N THR A 34 12.24 -13.21 -40.83
CA THR A 34 11.46 -14.19 -41.61
C THR A 34 10.04 -13.68 -41.79
N ASN A 35 9.35 -14.11 -42.84
CA ASN A 35 7.93 -13.80 -43.03
C ASN A 35 7.01 -14.82 -42.35
N LYS A 36 7.51 -15.57 -41.36
CA LYS A 36 6.73 -16.58 -40.66
C LYS A 36 5.84 -15.96 -39.60
N LYS A 37 4.63 -16.50 -39.49
CA LYS A 37 3.72 -16.16 -38.39
C LYS A 37 4.10 -16.88 -37.12
N PHE A 38 3.86 -16.25 -35.98
CA PHE A 38 4.09 -16.80 -34.64
C PHE A 38 2.88 -16.59 -33.76
N ARG A 39 2.88 -17.21 -32.57
CA ARG A 39 1.82 -17.03 -31.57
C ARG A 39 2.18 -15.89 -30.63
N LEU A 40 1.30 -14.90 -30.58
CA LEU A 40 1.46 -13.78 -29.67
C LEU A 40 0.80 -14.07 -28.34
N ARG A 41 -0.23 -14.92 -28.32
CA ARG A 41 -1.01 -15.29 -27.13
C ARG A 41 -0.86 -16.79 -26.85
N PRO A 42 -0.70 -17.22 -25.58
CA PRO A 42 -0.55 -18.63 -25.22
C PRO A 42 -1.74 -19.51 -25.63
N GLU A 43 -2.94 -18.92 -25.68
CA GLU A 43 -4.19 -19.65 -25.96
C GLU A 43 -4.42 -19.88 -27.47
N GLU A 44 -3.61 -19.29 -28.33
CA GLU A 44 -3.79 -19.42 -29.78
C GLU A 44 -3.47 -20.82 -30.26
N ARG A 45 -4.42 -21.42 -30.96
CA ARG A 45 -4.21 -22.72 -31.63
C ARG A 45 -3.40 -22.59 -32.91
N THR A 46 -3.52 -21.47 -33.62
CA THR A 46 -2.88 -21.23 -34.94
C THR A 46 -2.09 -19.92 -34.87
N PRO A 47 -0.83 -19.87 -35.30
CA PRO A 47 -0.04 -18.63 -35.33
C PRO A 47 -0.72 -17.55 -36.19
N SER A 48 -1.01 -16.40 -35.59
CA SER A 48 -1.72 -15.28 -36.26
C SER A 48 -0.89 -14.00 -36.35
N ALA A 49 0.09 -13.80 -35.48
CA ALA A 49 0.92 -12.60 -35.45
C ALA A 49 2.10 -12.66 -36.43
N GLN A 50 2.50 -11.53 -36.96
CA GLN A 50 3.69 -11.38 -37.83
C GLN A 50 4.49 -10.15 -37.44
N LEU A 51 5.82 -10.31 -37.34
CA LEU A 51 6.76 -9.25 -37.02
C LEU A 51 7.27 -8.58 -38.29
N TYR A 52 7.35 -7.25 -38.27
CA TYR A 52 7.80 -6.44 -39.38
C TYR A 52 8.99 -5.55 -38.99
N PRO A 53 10.00 -5.42 -39.88
CA PRO A 53 11.13 -4.56 -39.65
C PRO A 53 10.71 -3.07 -39.65
N PRO A 54 11.56 -2.18 -39.11
CA PRO A 54 11.31 -0.75 -39.06
C PRO A 54 11.06 -0.16 -40.47
N LYS A 55 10.00 0.59 -40.61
CA LYS A 55 9.70 1.38 -41.82
C LYS A 55 9.78 2.88 -41.58
N ASP A 56 9.75 3.28 -40.32
CA ASP A 56 9.79 4.66 -39.86
C ASP A 56 10.57 4.75 -38.54
N GLU A 57 10.62 5.92 -37.96
CA GLU A 57 11.31 6.19 -36.66
C GLU A 57 10.65 5.52 -35.45
N LYS A 58 9.51 4.83 -35.64
CA LYS A 58 8.81 4.12 -34.56
C LYS A 58 9.33 2.70 -34.30
N GLY A 59 10.26 2.23 -35.12
CA GLY A 59 10.95 0.97 -34.93
C GLY A 59 10.17 -0.26 -35.43
N TRP A 60 10.52 -1.43 -34.90
CA TRP A 60 9.85 -2.70 -35.18
C TRP A 60 8.40 -2.65 -34.75
N TYR A 61 7.53 -3.41 -35.46
CA TYR A 61 6.14 -3.54 -35.09
C TYR A 61 5.59 -4.93 -35.39
N VAL A 62 4.57 -5.30 -34.67
CA VAL A 62 3.85 -6.57 -34.80
C VAL A 62 2.41 -6.27 -35.25
N ILE A 63 1.89 -7.12 -36.14
CA ILE A 63 0.47 -7.16 -36.50
C ILE A 63 -0.08 -8.52 -36.14
N ASP A 64 -1.08 -8.55 -35.27
CA ASP A 64 -1.83 -9.78 -34.98
C ASP A 64 -3.12 -9.79 -35.76
N TYR A 65 -3.17 -10.64 -36.79
CA TYR A 65 -4.35 -10.83 -37.63
C TYR A 65 -5.46 -11.62 -36.93
N GLY A 66 -5.21 -12.18 -35.78
CA GLY A 66 -6.21 -12.81 -34.94
C GLY A 66 -6.92 -11.85 -33.95
N LEU A 67 -6.45 -10.60 -33.89
CA LEU A 67 -7.06 -9.48 -33.16
C LEU A 67 -7.69 -8.51 -34.17
N ASP A 68 -7.36 -7.24 -34.07
CA ASP A 68 -7.89 -6.15 -34.89
C ASP A 68 -7.04 -5.83 -36.14
N GLY A 69 -5.91 -6.51 -36.33
CA GLY A 69 -5.00 -6.33 -37.44
C GLY A 69 -4.26 -4.98 -37.45
N LYS A 70 -4.24 -4.26 -36.35
CA LYS A 70 -3.51 -3.00 -36.22
C LYS A 70 -2.04 -3.22 -35.86
N PRO A 71 -1.14 -2.37 -36.38
CA PRO A 71 0.26 -2.43 -36.01
C PRO A 71 0.45 -1.98 -34.56
N MET A 72 1.17 -2.76 -33.78
CA MET A 72 1.63 -2.42 -32.43
C MET A 72 3.14 -2.23 -32.47
N HIS A 73 3.62 -1.02 -32.19
CA HIS A 73 5.05 -0.73 -31.98
C HIS A 73 5.47 -1.14 -30.56
N ALA A 74 6.74 -1.06 -30.22
CA ALA A 74 7.31 -1.57 -28.99
C ALA A 74 6.58 -1.09 -27.71
N VAL A 75 6.23 0.20 -27.63
CA VAL A 75 5.49 0.75 -26.49
C VAL A 75 4.04 0.28 -26.49
N ASP A 76 3.37 0.27 -27.65
CA ASP A 76 1.99 -0.20 -27.77
C ASP A 76 1.88 -1.68 -27.42
N PHE A 77 2.85 -2.48 -27.86
CA PHE A 77 2.95 -3.89 -27.53
C PHE A 77 3.15 -4.11 -26.03
N TYR A 78 4.05 -3.35 -25.40
CA TYR A 78 4.28 -3.43 -23.97
C TYR A 78 3.02 -3.05 -23.18
N MET A 79 2.32 -2.01 -23.60
CA MET A 79 1.03 -1.63 -23.00
C MET A 79 0.00 -2.73 -23.15
N TRP A 80 -0.10 -3.32 -24.34
CA TRP A 80 -1.07 -4.38 -24.62
C TRP A 80 -0.83 -5.62 -23.77
N ILE A 81 0.41 -6.09 -23.67
CA ILE A 81 0.73 -7.32 -22.91
C ILE A 81 0.54 -7.14 -21.40
N ASN A 82 0.69 -5.91 -20.89
CA ASN A 82 0.46 -5.58 -19.48
C ASN A 82 -0.98 -5.11 -19.20
N GLY A 83 -1.88 -5.14 -20.18
CA GLY A 83 -3.25 -4.69 -20.02
C GLY A 83 -3.39 -3.20 -19.71
N TYR A 84 -2.44 -2.38 -20.16
CA TYR A 84 -2.44 -0.95 -19.92
C TYR A 84 -3.34 -0.23 -20.93
N GLY A 85 -4.25 0.62 -20.43
CA GLY A 85 -4.99 1.56 -21.25
C GLY A 85 -4.13 2.74 -21.71
N GLN A 86 -4.68 3.58 -22.59
CA GLN A 86 -3.99 4.78 -23.13
C GLN A 86 -3.61 5.80 -22.02
N ASP A 87 -4.33 5.80 -20.91
CA ASP A 87 -4.04 6.57 -19.71
C ASP A 87 -2.72 6.18 -19.04
N LYS A 88 -2.24 4.96 -19.27
CA LYS A 88 -0.99 4.41 -18.72
C LYS A 88 0.20 4.46 -19.69
N PHE A 89 0.07 5.14 -20.82
CA PHE A 89 1.16 5.28 -21.79
C PHE A 89 2.46 5.80 -21.14
N MET A 90 2.34 6.77 -20.24
CA MET A 90 3.48 7.34 -19.52
C MET A 90 4.14 6.38 -18.53
N LEU A 91 3.35 5.50 -17.94
CA LEU A 91 3.85 4.45 -17.08
C LEU A 91 4.65 3.43 -17.91
N ALA A 92 4.09 2.98 -19.03
CA ALA A 92 4.76 2.06 -19.95
C ALA A 92 6.10 2.60 -20.45
N VAL A 93 6.15 3.91 -20.83
CA VAL A 93 7.40 4.55 -21.28
C VAL A 93 8.44 4.60 -20.16
N ARG A 94 8.03 4.86 -18.90
CA ARG A 94 8.96 4.86 -17.77
C ARG A 94 9.50 3.47 -17.46
N GLU A 95 8.64 2.47 -17.42
CA GLU A 95 9.04 1.09 -17.16
C GLU A 95 9.99 0.57 -18.23
N LEU A 96 9.75 0.87 -19.51
CA LEU A 96 10.67 0.55 -20.58
C LEU A 96 12.00 1.32 -20.49
N ALA A 97 11.96 2.60 -20.09
CA ALA A 97 13.17 3.39 -19.86
C ALA A 97 14.04 2.82 -18.74
N GLU A 98 13.40 2.37 -17.66
CA GLU A 98 14.07 1.68 -16.56
C GLU A 98 14.67 0.36 -17.02
N MET A 99 13.88 -0.45 -17.72
CA MET A 99 14.27 -1.75 -18.22
C MET A 99 15.48 -1.73 -19.18
N PHE A 100 15.62 -0.66 -19.95
CA PHE A 100 16.72 -0.48 -20.91
C PHE A 100 17.81 0.49 -20.44
N GLY A 101 17.77 0.89 -19.15
CA GLY A 101 18.83 1.67 -18.53
C GLY A 101 18.97 3.11 -19.03
N VAL A 102 17.92 3.68 -19.66
CA VAL A 102 17.94 5.06 -20.19
C VAL A 102 17.43 6.09 -19.17
N GLN A 103 17.36 5.75 -17.89
CA GLN A 103 16.90 6.64 -16.82
C GLN A 103 17.89 7.73 -16.44
N GLU A 104 19.18 7.51 -16.60
CA GLU A 104 20.21 8.48 -16.20
C GLU A 104 20.13 9.81 -16.96
N GLU A 105 19.64 9.82 -18.17
CA GLU A 105 19.43 11.05 -18.94
C GLU A 105 18.26 11.91 -18.40
N LEU A 106 17.34 11.33 -17.62
CA LEU A 106 16.21 12.02 -16.99
C LEU A 106 16.58 12.69 -15.66
N ASN A 107 17.53 12.16 -14.91
CA ASN A 107 17.86 12.64 -13.57
C ASN A 107 18.59 13.99 -13.54
N PHE A 108 19.16 14.44 -14.65
CA PHE A 108 19.87 15.73 -14.70
C PHE A 108 18.95 16.95 -14.83
N LYS A 109 17.63 16.80 -15.10
CA LYS A 109 16.72 17.94 -15.35
C LYS A 109 15.57 18.12 -14.33
N THR A 110 15.46 17.29 -13.30
CA THR A 110 14.27 17.32 -12.42
C THR A 110 14.49 17.88 -11.00
N ASN A 111 15.66 18.45 -10.70
CA ASN A 111 15.90 19.07 -9.39
C ASN A 111 15.86 20.60 -9.48
N LYS A 112 14.65 21.18 -9.59
CA LYS A 112 14.29 22.48 -9.01
C LYS A 112 12.78 22.65 -9.03
N PRO A 113 12.12 23.15 -7.97
CA PRO A 113 10.73 23.56 -8.05
C PRO A 113 10.68 24.82 -8.93
N ARG A 114 10.25 24.65 -10.17
CA ARG A 114 10.03 25.76 -11.07
C ARG A 114 8.64 26.34 -10.84
N ILE A 115 8.56 27.33 -9.97
CA ILE A 115 7.70 28.49 -10.24
C ILE A 115 8.49 29.32 -11.27
N GLU A 116 8.49 28.92 -12.52
CA GLU A 116 8.90 29.79 -13.59
C GLU A 116 7.70 30.62 -13.99
N GLN A 117 7.74 31.91 -13.69
CA GLN A 117 7.21 32.90 -14.62
C GLN A 117 7.73 32.46 -15.98
N ARG A 118 6.84 32.18 -16.94
CA ARG A 118 7.22 32.00 -18.34
C ARG A 118 7.88 33.32 -18.75
N GLU A 119 9.20 33.37 -18.79
CA GLU A 119 9.89 34.30 -19.61
C GLU A 119 9.36 34.11 -21.03
N ALA A 120 8.99 35.21 -21.69
CA ALA A 120 8.68 35.18 -23.07
C ALA A 120 9.79 34.41 -23.79
N LEU A 121 9.39 33.44 -24.62
CA LEU A 121 10.33 32.74 -25.49
C LEU A 121 11.22 33.82 -26.13
N PRO A 122 12.55 33.71 -26.14
CA PRO A 122 13.40 34.66 -26.78
C PRO A 122 12.89 34.80 -28.21
N GLU A 123 12.75 36.06 -28.66
CA GLU A 123 12.40 36.44 -30.03
C GLU A 123 13.38 35.78 -30.99
N GLU A 124 13.14 34.54 -31.39
CA GLU A 124 13.72 33.99 -32.59
C GLU A 124 12.89 34.49 -33.78
N SER A 125 13.45 35.47 -34.46
CA SER A 125 12.94 36.16 -35.62
C SER A 125 11.57 36.85 -35.42
N GLY A 126 11.63 38.11 -35.03
CA GLY A 126 10.57 39.06 -34.72
C GLY A 126 9.43 39.28 -35.74
N LYS A 127 8.83 38.25 -36.27
CA LYS A 127 7.62 38.38 -37.07
C LYS A 127 6.53 37.53 -36.45
N GLN A 128 5.47 38.18 -35.95
CA GLN A 128 4.28 37.51 -35.47
C GLN A 128 3.61 36.74 -36.65
N PRO A 129 2.93 35.61 -36.40
CA PRO A 129 2.17 34.90 -37.42
C PRO A 129 1.10 35.81 -38.04
N ASP A 130 0.98 35.78 -39.36
CA ASP A 130 -0.10 36.45 -40.08
C ASP A 130 -1.34 35.56 -40.08
N ILE A 131 -2.49 36.12 -39.69
CA ILE A 131 -3.77 35.42 -39.61
C ILE A 131 -4.74 36.06 -40.58
N LYS A 132 -5.39 35.22 -41.38
CA LYS A 132 -6.54 35.62 -42.20
C LYS A 132 -7.80 35.03 -41.59
N LEU A 133 -8.78 35.88 -41.36
CA LEU A 133 -10.09 35.52 -40.85
C LEU A 133 -11.11 35.51 -41.98
N TYR A 134 -12.08 34.62 -41.92
CA TYR A 134 -13.29 34.70 -42.70
C TYR A 134 -14.27 35.72 -42.12
N ASP A 135 -15.09 36.34 -42.94
CA ASP A 135 -16.14 37.26 -42.47
C ASP A 135 -17.34 36.54 -41.83
N SER A 136 -17.36 35.21 -41.91
CA SER A 136 -18.46 34.39 -41.38
C SER A 136 -18.01 32.94 -41.12
N PHE A 137 -18.83 32.14 -40.43
CA PHE A 137 -18.59 30.72 -40.16
C PHE A 137 -19.02 29.82 -41.34
N ILE A 138 -18.75 30.23 -42.60
CA ILE A 138 -19.02 29.43 -43.79
C ILE A 138 -17.97 28.31 -43.90
N GLY A 139 -18.39 27.09 -44.21
CA GLY A 139 -17.49 25.96 -44.44
C GLY A 139 -17.02 25.23 -43.19
N ILE A 140 -17.62 25.48 -42.02
CA ILE A 140 -17.34 24.75 -40.77
C ILE A 140 -18.59 24.01 -40.32
N ASP A 141 -18.46 22.71 -40.06
CA ASP A 141 -19.46 21.95 -39.30
C ASP A 141 -19.25 22.13 -37.81
N LEU A 142 -19.92 23.12 -37.21
CA LEU A 142 -19.86 23.39 -35.80
C LEU A 142 -20.38 22.23 -34.93
N SER A 143 -21.26 21.38 -35.46
CA SER A 143 -21.79 20.24 -34.77
C SER A 143 -20.76 19.13 -34.59
N SER A 144 -19.74 19.07 -35.43
CA SER A 144 -18.60 18.15 -35.26
C SER A 144 -17.64 18.56 -34.14
N ILE A 145 -17.55 19.87 -33.87
CA ILE A 145 -16.67 20.45 -32.84
C ILE A 145 -17.39 20.55 -31.51
N TYR A 146 -18.65 20.98 -31.52
CA TYR A 146 -19.47 21.29 -30.37
C TYR A 146 -20.70 20.35 -30.25
N SER A 147 -21.72 20.80 -29.58
CA SER A 147 -23.04 20.20 -29.56
C SER A 147 -23.86 20.59 -30.81
N PRO A 148 -24.82 19.76 -31.24
CA PRO A 148 -25.78 20.13 -32.30
C PRO A 148 -26.58 21.41 -32.03
N MET A 149 -26.64 21.88 -30.81
CA MET A 149 -27.29 23.13 -30.42
C MET A 149 -26.50 24.38 -30.81
N VAL A 150 -25.19 24.24 -31.05
CA VAL A 150 -24.29 25.36 -31.26
C VAL A 150 -24.44 25.88 -32.72
N LYS A 151 -24.65 27.18 -32.86
CA LYS A 151 -24.70 27.91 -34.13
C LYS A 151 -23.65 29.01 -34.13
N ALA A 152 -23.39 29.60 -35.32
CA ALA A 152 -22.43 30.67 -35.46
C ALA A 152 -22.70 31.87 -34.53
N GLU A 153 -23.95 32.27 -34.35
CA GLU A 153 -24.37 33.35 -33.46
C GLU A 153 -23.88 33.17 -32.00
N HIS A 154 -23.72 31.93 -31.54
CA HIS A 154 -23.23 31.63 -30.18
C HIS A 154 -21.72 31.81 -30.01
N LEU A 155 -20.97 31.74 -31.11
CA LEU A 155 -19.54 32.03 -31.16
C LEU A 155 -19.28 33.53 -31.31
N GLU A 156 -20.02 34.16 -32.26
CA GLU A 156 -19.87 35.58 -32.60
C GLU A 156 -20.09 36.48 -31.38
N VAL A 157 -21.03 36.12 -30.50
CA VAL A 157 -21.31 36.88 -29.27
C VAL A 157 -20.13 36.92 -28.29
N TYR A 158 -19.21 35.99 -28.42
CA TYR A 158 -17.96 35.93 -27.62
C TYR A 158 -16.73 36.36 -28.43
N ASP A 159 -16.93 37.08 -29.55
CA ASP A 159 -15.85 37.57 -30.41
C ASP A 159 -14.99 36.43 -31.01
N TRP A 160 -15.61 35.27 -31.31
CA TRP A 160 -14.96 34.16 -32.00
C TRP A 160 -15.14 34.33 -33.51
N TYR A 161 -14.10 33.96 -34.24
CA TYR A 161 -14.01 34.06 -35.69
C TYR A 161 -13.53 32.75 -36.30
N ASN A 162 -13.96 32.50 -37.55
CA ASN A 162 -13.42 31.45 -38.38
C ASN A 162 -12.11 31.90 -39.01
N VAL A 163 -11.06 31.08 -38.94
CA VAL A 163 -9.75 31.37 -39.48
C VAL A 163 -9.60 30.70 -40.83
N GLU A 164 -9.24 31.47 -41.86
CA GLU A 164 -8.92 30.97 -43.21
C GLU A 164 -7.54 30.28 -43.20
N SER A 165 -6.54 31.01 -42.68
CA SER A 165 -5.17 30.51 -42.67
C SER A 165 -4.31 31.19 -41.60
N ILE A 166 -3.26 30.49 -41.18
CA ILE A 166 -2.22 31.00 -40.28
C ILE A 166 -0.87 30.81 -40.98
N THR A 167 -0.12 31.89 -41.17
CA THR A 167 1.23 31.83 -41.70
C THR A 167 2.26 32.04 -40.61
N TYR A 168 3.01 31.00 -40.30
CA TYR A 168 4.12 31.02 -39.37
C TYR A 168 5.43 31.31 -40.05
N TYR A 169 6.30 32.07 -39.42
CA TYR A 169 7.62 32.43 -39.92
C TYR A 169 8.70 31.75 -39.05
N LYS A 170 9.50 30.90 -39.66
CA LYS A 170 10.67 30.27 -38.99
C LYS A 170 11.85 30.27 -40.01
N ASP A 171 13.03 30.72 -39.56
CA ASP A 171 14.27 30.71 -40.38
C ASP A 171 14.11 31.32 -41.78
N ASN A 172 13.42 32.48 -41.88
CA ASN A 172 13.05 33.13 -43.12
C ASN A 172 12.17 32.31 -44.09
N LYS A 173 11.60 31.22 -43.65
CA LYS A 173 10.60 30.44 -44.38
C LYS A 173 9.22 30.73 -43.83
N ALA A 174 8.29 31.01 -44.72
CA ALA A 174 6.87 31.12 -44.38
C ALA A 174 6.20 29.78 -44.57
N THR A 175 5.49 29.29 -43.55
CA THR A 175 4.66 28.06 -43.62
C THR A 175 3.23 28.45 -43.33
N THR A 176 2.34 28.27 -44.31
CA THR A 176 0.92 28.58 -44.14
C THR A 176 0.13 27.30 -43.86
N VAL A 177 -0.67 27.33 -42.81
CA VAL A 177 -1.64 26.30 -42.46
C VAL A 177 -3.03 26.84 -42.84
N HIS A 178 -3.72 26.17 -43.78
CA HIS A 178 -5.08 26.51 -44.15
C HIS A 178 -6.07 25.70 -43.30
N ALA A 179 -7.12 26.34 -42.84
CA ALA A 179 -8.27 25.64 -42.27
C ALA A 179 -9.02 24.88 -43.36
N THR A 180 -9.57 23.75 -43.02
CA THR A 180 -10.43 22.93 -43.88
C THR A 180 -11.61 22.43 -43.07
N ASP A 181 -12.61 21.85 -43.73
CA ASP A 181 -13.76 21.23 -43.04
C ASP A 181 -13.35 20.15 -42.05
N THR A 182 -12.26 19.42 -42.31
CA THR A 182 -11.69 18.39 -41.43
C THR A 182 -10.66 18.95 -40.46
N TYR A 183 -10.15 20.15 -40.68
CA TYR A 183 -9.19 20.83 -39.82
C TYR A 183 -9.59 22.30 -39.60
N PRO A 184 -10.67 22.53 -38.84
CA PRO A 184 -11.12 23.89 -38.57
C PRO A 184 -10.17 24.59 -37.61
N ILE A 185 -10.02 25.90 -37.78
CA ILE A 185 -9.25 26.78 -36.93
C ILE A 185 -10.15 27.94 -36.52
N LEU A 186 -10.23 28.17 -35.21
CA LEU A 186 -11.01 29.27 -34.65
C LEU A 186 -10.10 30.24 -33.90
N ALA A 187 -10.45 31.52 -33.90
CA ALA A 187 -9.76 32.58 -33.19
C ALA A 187 -10.74 33.38 -32.32
N GLU A 188 -10.36 33.63 -31.07
CA GLU A 188 -11.08 34.55 -30.18
C GLU A 188 -10.29 35.84 -30.03
N LYS A 189 -10.94 36.98 -30.25
CA LYS A 189 -10.35 38.30 -30.01
C LYS A 189 -10.34 38.65 -28.55
N CYS A 190 -9.20 39.10 -28.06
CA CYS A 190 -9.01 39.54 -26.67
C CYS A 190 -8.69 41.02 -26.66
N TYR A 191 -9.36 41.74 -25.82
CA TYR A 191 -9.30 43.21 -25.75
C TYR A 191 -8.53 43.66 -24.51
N ASP A 192 -8.06 44.89 -24.49
CA ASP A 192 -7.48 45.44 -23.28
C ASP A 192 -8.53 45.55 -22.16
N ASN A 193 -8.07 45.47 -20.89
CA ASN A 193 -8.94 45.62 -19.73
C ASN A 193 -9.62 47.00 -19.63
N ASP A 194 -9.09 48.01 -20.33
CA ASP A 194 -9.72 49.30 -20.47
C ASP A 194 -10.68 49.30 -21.67
N ASP A 195 -11.97 49.03 -21.38
CA ASP A 195 -13.04 48.92 -22.37
C ASP A 195 -13.24 50.17 -23.26
N SER A 196 -12.51 51.26 -23.03
CA SER A 196 -12.74 52.54 -23.68
C SER A 196 -12.28 52.60 -25.13
N GLN A 197 -11.39 51.70 -25.57
CA GLN A 197 -10.74 51.81 -26.91
C GLN A 197 -11.05 50.67 -27.88
N ASN A 198 -11.74 49.59 -27.50
CA ASN A 198 -12.00 48.43 -28.35
C ASN A 198 -10.78 47.85 -29.11
N GLU A 199 -9.59 48.04 -28.56
CA GLU A 199 -8.35 47.59 -29.16
C GLU A 199 -8.13 46.11 -28.91
N VAL A 200 -7.93 45.32 -29.98
CA VAL A 200 -7.59 43.91 -29.94
C VAL A 200 -6.11 43.78 -29.61
N VAL A 201 -5.79 43.28 -28.41
CA VAL A 201 -4.40 43.14 -27.95
C VAL A 201 -3.86 41.74 -28.14
N ALA A 202 -4.74 40.73 -28.26
CA ALA A 202 -4.35 39.34 -28.50
C ALA A 202 -5.43 38.57 -29.26
N LEU A 203 -4.99 37.50 -29.91
CA LEU A 203 -5.86 36.46 -30.48
C LEU A 203 -5.56 35.13 -29.83
N LYS A 204 -6.58 34.49 -29.28
CA LYS A 204 -6.48 33.12 -28.78
C LYS A 204 -6.98 32.15 -29.85
N LEU A 205 -6.08 31.34 -30.38
CA LEU A 205 -6.37 30.38 -31.44
C LEU A 205 -6.81 29.05 -30.79
N TYR A 206 -7.77 28.41 -31.44
CA TYR A 206 -8.26 27.07 -31.09
C TYR A 206 -8.27 26.18 -32.32
N GLN A 207 -7.50 25.11 -32.30
CA GLN A 207 -7.40 24.09 -33.33
C GLN A 207 -7.94 22.77 -32.81
N PRO A 208 -9.26 22.52 -32.87
CA PRO A 208 -9.91 21.37 -32.23
C PRO A 208 -9.34 20.03 -32.66
N ASN A 209 -8.93 19.90 -33.92
CA ASN A 209 -8.42 18.65 -34.49
C ASN A 209 -6.88 18.56 -34.49
N CYS A 210 -6.16 19.49 -33.84
CA CYS A 210 -4.72 19.42 -33.74
C CYS A 210 -4.28 18.23 -32.88
N TYR A 211 -3.42 17.39 -33.46
CA TYR A 211 -2.89 16.20 -32.81
C TYR A 211 -1.96 16.53 -31.62
N GLN A 212 -1.18 17.62 -31.78
CA GLN A 212 -0.27 18.09 -30.74
C GLN A 212 -1.04 18.91 -29.71
N LYS A 213 -1.09 18.43 -28.45
CA LYS A 213 -1.84 19.06 -27.36
C LYS A 213 -1.40 20.52 -27.13
N GLU A 214 -0.09 20.79 -27.24
CA GLU A 214 0.54 22.09 -27.02
C GLU A 214 0.16 23.12 -28.08
N ARG A 215 -0.19 22.68 -29.30
CA ARG A 215 -0.60 23.56 -30.42
C ARG A 215 -2.10 23.72 -30.56
N ARG A 216 -2.88 22.98 -29.77
CA ARG A 216 -4.34 23.05 -29.80
C ARG A 216 -4.86 24.43 -29.41
N PHE A 217 -4.20 25.02 -28.40
CA PHE A 217 -4.43 26.39 -27.98
C PHE A 217 -3.12 27.17 -28.09
N SER A 218 -3.17 28.33 -28.80
CA SER A 218 -2.05 29.26 -28.87
C SER A 218 -2.56 30.68 -28.74
N THR A 219 -1.71 31.58 -28.28
CA THR A 219 -2.05 33.00 -28.13
C THR A 219 -1.04 33.80 -28.95
N ILE A 220 -1.55 34.71 -29.78
CA ILE A 220 -0.77 35.67 -30.53
C ILE A 220 -1.05 37.06 -29.98
N GLY A 221 -0.02 37.83 -29.70
CA GLY A 221 -0.13 39.09 -28.95
C GLY A 221 0.05 38.94 -27.47
N GLN A 222 -0.16 39.99 -26.69
CA GLN A 222 0.00 40.01 -25.24
C GLN A 222 -1.36 39.98 -24.54
N MET A 223 -1.66 38.87 -23.91
CA MET A 223 -2.87 38.73 -23.12
C MET A 223 -2.77 39.58 -21.84
N PRO A 224 -3.78 40.40 -21.51
CA PRO A 224 -3.78 41.13 -20.25
C PRO A 224 -3.74 40.21 -19.04
N LYS A 225 -3.05 40.63 -17.96
CA LYS A 225 -3.05 39.89 -16.71
C LYS A 225 -4.48 39.86 -16.15
N ASN A 226 -4.87 38.71 -15.62
CA ASN A 226 -6.19 38.49 -15.01
C ASN A 226 -7.37 38.66 -15.96
N TYR A 227 -7.17 38.49 -17.25
CA TYR A 227 -8.25 38.56 -18.25
C TYR A 227 -9.34 37.53 -17.96
N ILE A 228 -10.61 37.98 -17.94
CA ILE A 228 -11.79 37.12 -17.79
C ILE A 228 -12.47 37.10 -19.16
N PHE A 229 -12.43 35.97 -19.81
CA PHE A 229 -13.07 35.74 -21.09
C PHE A 229 -14.59 35.78 -20.94
N GLY A 230 -15.30 36.24 -21.95
CA GLY A 230 -16.75 36.38 -21.94
C GLY A 230 -17.28 37.56 -21.11
N LEU A 231 -16.42 38.28 -20.35
CA LEU A 231 -16.87 39.40 -19.50
C LEU A 231 -17.44 40.54 -20.35
N ARG A 232 -16.86 40.87 -21.53
CA ARG A 232 -17.37 41.87 -22.44
C ARG A 232 -18.77 41.52 -22.94
N ALA A 233 -18.98 40.29 -23.39
CA ALA A 233 -20.29 39.82 -23.83
C ALA A 233 -21.34 39.89 -22.69
N LEU A 234 -20.91 39.55 -21.46
CA LEU A 234 -21.74 39.65 -20.25
C LEU A 234 -22.16 41.11 -19.98
N LYS A 235 -21.23 42.07 -20.07
CA LYS A 235 -21.51 43.50 -19.90
C LYS A 235 -22.50 44.02 -20.98
N ASN A 236 -22.30 43.65 -22.23
CA ASN A 236 -23.21 43.99 -23.32
C ASN A 236 -24.62 43.47 -23.05
N ALA A 237 -24.74 42.21 -22.66
CA ALA A 237 -26.01 41.58 -22.28
C ALA A 237 -26.70 42.26 -21.10
N TRP A 238 -25.93 42.72 -20.12
CA TRP A 238 -26.47 43.48 -18.98
C TRP A 238 -26.98 44.86 -19.42
N HIS A 239 -26.27 45.57 -20.28
CA HIS A 239 -26.73 46.83 -20.86
C HIS A 239 -28.00 46.62 -21.70
N GLU A 240 -28.04 45.57 -22.56
CA GLU A 240 -29.22 45.21 -23.35
C GLU A 240 -30.43 44.84 -22.48
N ASN A 241 -30.19 44.29 -21.26
CA ASN A 241 -31.19 43.97 -20.28
C ASN A 241 -31.61 45.20 -19.44
N GLY A 242 -31.28 46.43 -19.86
CA GLY A 242 -31.66 47.64 -19.14
C GLY A 242 -30.91 47.88 -17.85
N GLU A 243 -29.70 47.33 -17.73
CA GLU A 243 -28.81 47.36 -16.55
C GLU A 243 -29.42 46.64 -15.33
N GLU A 244 -30.39 45.76 -15.55
CA GLU A 244 -30.87 44.82 -14.53
C GLU A 244 -29.97 43.57 -14.52
N ARG A 245 -29.75 43.03 -13.29
CA ARG A 245 -28.92 41.84 -13.15
C ARG A 245 -29.54 40.64 -13.86
N LEU A 246 -28.71 39.94 -14.60
CA LEU A 246 -29.08 38.67 -15.21
C LEU A 246 -29.33 37.60 -14.12
N PRO A 247 -30.28 36.67 -14.29
CA PRO A 247 -30.55 35.67 -13.26
C PRO A 247 -29.36 34.78 -12.93
N ILE A 248 -28.63 34.35 -13.95
CA ILE A 248 -27.54 33.39 -13.80
C ILE A 248 -26.42 33.68 -14.81
N VAL A 249 -25.18 33.63 -14.33
CA VAL A 249 -23.97 33.54 -15.15
C VAL A 249 -23.22 32.29 -14.78
N LEU A 250 -22.73 31.56 -15.78
CA LEU A 250 -21.92 30.37 -15.58
C LEU A 250 -20.42 30.72 -15.62
N LEU A 251 -19.65 30.22 -14.65
CA LEU A 251 -18.20 30.12 -14.75
C LEU A 251 -17.89 28.72 -15.26
N VAL A 252 -17.14 28.60 -16.37
CA VAL A 252 -16.86 27.30 -17.01
C VAL A 252 -15.35 27.13 -17.24
N SER A 253 -14.93 25.90 -17.54
CA SER A 253 -13.50 25.57 -17.67
C SER A 253 -12.85 26.15 -18.93
N GLY A 254 -13.60 26.43 -19.96
CA GLY A 254 -13.06 26.97 -21.19
C GLY A 254 -14.06 27.57 -22.18
N GLY A 255 -13.56 28.20 -23.25
CA GLY A 255 -14.39 28.84 -24.24
C GLY A 255 -15.34 27.88 -24.98
N SER A 256 -14.94 26.65 -25.20
CA SER A 256 -15.81 25.63 -25.81
C SER A 256 -17.06 25.35 -24.94
N ASP A 257 -16.90 25.33 -23.63
CA ASP A 257 -17.99 25.13 -22.67
C ASP A 257 -18.88 26.37 -22.62
N ALA A 258 -18.27 27.56 -22.72
CA ALA A 258 -19.01 28.82 -22.75
C ALA A 258 -19.93 28.92 -23.98
N VAL A 259 -19.45 28.54 -25.14
CA VAL A 259 -20.27 28.51 -26.39
C VAL A 259 -21.41 27.51 -26.24
N CYS A 260 -21.16 26.34 -25.68
CA CYS A 260 -22.20 25.34 -25.38
C CYS A 260 -23.22 25.86 -24.34
N ALA A 261 -22.77 26.54 -23.28
CA ALA A 261 -23.63 27.19 -22.32
C ALA A 261 -24.54 28.22 -23.00
N ARG A 262 -23.98 29.06 -23.91
CA ARG A 262 -24.73 30.07 -24.63
C ARG A 262 -25.79 29.46 -25.56
N ALA A 263 -25.47 28.34 -26.20
CA ALA A 263 -26.43 27.62 -27.02
C ALA A 263 -27.64 27.11 -26.23
N ALA A 264 -27.47 26.84 -24.92
CA ALA A 264 -28.54 26.51 -24.00
C ALA A 264 -29.22 27.74 -23.37
N GLY A 265 -28.83 28.97 -23.74
CA GLY A 265 -29.43 30.22 -23.26
C GLY A 265 -28.77 30.85 -22.05
N TYR A 266 -27.62 30.31 -21.58
CA TYR A 266 -26.89 30.84 -20.44
C TYR A 266 -25.70 31.71 -20.89
N TRP A 267 -25.45 32.81 -20.23
CA TRP A 267 -24.23 33.58 -20.33
C TRP A 267 -23.14 32.90 -19.53
N ALA A 268 -21.91 32.91 -20.08
CA ALA A 268 -20.77 32.24 -19.43
C ALA A 268 -19.53 33.13 -19.51
N VAL A 269 -18.69 32.96 -18.49
CA VAL A 269 -17.34 33.50 -18.38
C VAL A 269 -16.37 32.39 -18.09
N TRP A 270 -15.08 32.53 -18.45
CA TRP A 270 -14.04 31.54 -18.16
C TRP A 270 -12.69 32.22 -17.97
N LEU A 271 -11.76 31.47 -17.37
CA LEU A 271 -10.42 31.93 -17.08
C LEU A 271 -9.43 31.31 -18.07
N ASN A 272 -8.24 31.91 -18.20
CA ASN A 272 -7.24 31.45 -19.16
C ASN A 272 -6.63 30.06 -18.83
N SER A 273 -6.76 29.59 -17.61
CA SER A 273 -6.25 28.29 -17.15
C SER A 273 -7.15 27.75 -16.04
N GLU A 274 -7.37 26.43 -16.02
CA GLU A 274 -8.05 25.74 -14.93
C GLU A 274 -7.37 25.93 -13.56
N THR A 275 -6.06 26.18 -13.55
CA THR A 275 -5.29 26.40 -12.32
C THR A 275 -5.39 27.83 -11.79
N ARG A 276 -5.92 28.78 -12.60
CA ARG A 276 -6.21 30.14 -12.12
C ARG A 276 -7.51 30.12 -11.33
N GLN A 277 -7.45 30.60 -10.11
CA GLN A 277 -8.65 30.72 -9.28
C GLN A 277 -9.31 32.09 -9.44
N LEU A 278 -10.63 32.14 -9.40
CA LEU A 278 -11.39 33.36 -9.30
C LEU A 278 -11.15 34.00 -7.92
N THR A 279 -10.90 35.28 -7.88
CA THR A 279 -10.72 36.02 -6.64
C THR A 279 -12.04 36.51 -6.09
N GLN A 280 -12.07 36.88 -4.78
CA GLN A 280 -13.26 37.47 -4.17
C GLN A 280 -13.71 38.78 -4.86
N SER A 281 -12.75 39.63 -5.29
CA SER A 281 -13.05 40.88 -6.01
C SER A 281 -13.63 40.64 -7.39
N GLU A 282 -13.14 39.62 -8.10
CA GLU A 282 -13.68 39.22 -9.41
C GLU A 282 -15.08 38.62 -9.26
N LEU A 283 -15.33 37.78 -8.22
CA LEU A 283 -16.69 37.30 -7.95
C LEU A 283 -17.65 38.46 -7.65
N GLN A 284 -17.24 39.44 -6.83
CA GLN A 284 -18.07 40.61 -6.53
C GLN A 284 -18.32 41.45 -7.79
N MET A 285 -17.38 41.56 -8.69
CA MET A 285 -17.55 42.20 -9.98
C MET A 285 -18.59 41.46 -10.85
N LEU A 286 -18.52 40.12 -10.95
CA LEU A 286 -19.49 39.33 -11.69
C LEU A 286 -20.91 39.46 -11.10
N LEU A 287 -21.02 39.52 -9.76
CA LEU A 287 -22.32 39.71 -9.04
C LEU A 287 -22.93 41.10 -9.22
N LYS A 288 -22.21 42.06 -9.81
CA LYS A 288 -22.82 43.30 -10.29
C LYS A 288 -23.74 43.08 -11.51
N TYR A 289 -23.34 42.12 -12.38
CA TYR A 289 -24.04 41.81 -13.61
C TYR A 289 -25.03 40.66 -13.51
N ALA A 290 -24.88 39.78 -12.47
CA ALA A 290 -25.75 38.62 -12.28
C ALA A 290 -26.18 38.47 -10.83
N GLU A 291 -27.35 37.90 -10.64
CA GLU A 291 -27.85 37.55 -9.29
C GLU A 291 -27.10 36.34 -8.71
N CYS A 292 -26.69 35.43 -9.58
CA CYS A 292 -26.05 34.18 -9.20
C CYS A 292 -24.96 33.82 -10.19
N VAL A 293 -23.76 33.49 -9.66
CA VAL A 293 -22.65 32.91 -10.44
C VAL A 293 -22.54 31.44 -10.08
N ILE A 294 -22.53 30.56 -11.10
CA ILE A 294 -22.48 29.10 -10.92
C ILE A 294 -21.25 28.56 -11.64
N TYR A 295 -20.34 27.96 -10.90
CA TYR A 295 -19.19 27.24 -11.48
C TYR A 295 -19.58 25.82 -11.89
N ILE A 296 -19.24 25.41 -13.10
CA ILE A 296 -19.37 24.06 -13.62
C ILE A 296 -17.96 23.55 -13.93
N PRO A 297 -17.35 22.78 -13.00
CA PRO A 297 -16.00 22.24 -13.16
C PRO A 297 -15.99 21.01 -14.07
N ASP A 298 -14.82 20.72 -14.66
CA ASP A 298 -14.56 19.44 -15.32
C ASP A 298 -14.66 18.27 -14.32
N ASN A 299 -15.18 17.16 -14.79
CA ASN A 299 -15.32 15.93 -13.99
C ASN A 299 -14.03 15.09 -14.01
N ASP A 300 -12.88 15.73 -13.85
CA ASP A 300 -11.59 15.05 -13.67
C ASP A 300 -10.97 15.40 -12.29
N PRO A 301 -9.93 14.69 -11.86
CA PRO A 301 -9.33 14.92 -10.52
C PRO A 301 -8.84 16.36 -10.32
N THR A 302 -8.32 17.00 -11.35
CA THR A 302 -7.84 18.39 -11.28
C THR A 302 -8.99 19.37 -11.14
N GLY A 303 -9.99 19.27 -12.01
CA GLY A 303 -11.19 20.13 -11.97
C GLY A 303 -11.92 20.00 -10.64
N LYS A 304 -12.11 18.78 -10.14
CA LYS A 304 -12.73 18.53 -8.84
C LYS A 304 -11.98 19.18 -7.68
N ARG A 305 -10.67 18.97 -7.61
CA ARG A 305 -9.83 19.56 -6.55
C ARG A 305 -9.87 21.09 -6.59
N MET A 306 -9.73 21.69 -7.75
CA MET A 306 -9.75 23.15 -7.91
C MET A 306 -11.11 23.71 -7.56
N ALA A 307 -12.20 23.02 -7.91
CA ALA A 307 -13.55 23.43 -7.57
C ALA A 307 -13.83 23.38 -6.07
N ILE A 308 -13.35 22.36 -5.37
CA ILE A 308 -13.43 22.29 -3.88
C ILE A 308 -12.68 23.46 -3.26
N CYS A 309 -11.43 23.71 -3.68
CA CYS A 309 -10.65 24.86 -3.17
C CYS A 309 -11.38 26.18 -3.41
N LEU A 310 -11.94 26.37 -4.60
CA LEU A 310 -12.65 27.59 -4.95
C LEU A 310 -13.96 27.76 -4.16
N ALA A 311 -14.73 26.69 -3.99
CA ALA A 311 -15.98 26.72 -3.21
C ALA A 311 -15.73 27.02 -1.72
N ILE A 312 -14.62 26.56 -1.16
CA ILE A 312 -14.20 26.87 0.22
C ILE A 312 -13.77 28.34 0.33
N ALA A 313 -12.97 28.82 -0.63
CA ALA A 313 -12.47 30.20 -0.65
C ALA A 313 -13.59 31.25 -0.90
N LEU A 314 -14.60 30.88 -1.67
CA LEU A 314 -15.72 31.72 -2.08
C LEU A 314 -17.06 31.07 -1.67
N PRO A 315 -17.48 31.15 -0.38
CA PRO A 315 -18.65 30.44 0.14
C PRO A 315 -19.97 30.77 -0.57
N ASN A 316 -20.08 31.94 -1.18
CA ASN A 316 -21.25 32.41 -1.92
C ASN A 316 -21.21 32.07 -3.43
N LEU A 317 -20.14 31.48 -3.93
CA LEU A 317 -20.09 30.91 -5.26
C LEU A 317 -20.84 29.58 -5.29
N TYR A 318 -21.78 29.47 -6.22
CA TYR A 318 -22.46 28.18 -6.43
C TYR A 318 -21.61 27.26 -7.32
N THR A 319 -21.69 25.96 -7.06
CA THR A 319 -21.08 24.92 -7.91
C THR A 319 -22.13 23.93 -8.36
N ALA A 320 -22.18 23.61 -9.64
CA ALA A 320 -23.01 22.54 -10.21
C ALA A 320 -22.09 21.42 -10.75
N TRP A 321 -22.10 20.28 -10.10
CA TRP A 321 -21.16 19.20 -10.38
C TRP A 321 -21.64 18.30 -11.51
N LEU A 322 -20.72 18.01 -12.43
CA LEU A 322 -20.84 16.91 -13.37
C LEU A 322 -20.39 15.62 -12.70
N SER A 323 -21.08 14.52 -12.93
CA SER A 323 -20.82 13.23 -12.36
C SER A 323 -20.52 12.16 -13.43
N ASN A 324 -19.88 11.08 -13.06
CA ASN A 324 -19.66 9.96 -13.99
C ASN A 324 -20.99 9.38 -14.54
N LYS A 325 -22.07 9.49 -13.77
CA LYS A 325 -23.42 9.06 -14.20
C LYS A 325 -23.94 9.91 -15.36
N ASP A 326 -23.57 11.20 -15.41
CA ASP A 326 -23.99 12.10 -16.51
C ASP A 326 -23.35 11.72 -17.84
N PHE A 327 -22.23 11.03 -17.83
CA PHE A 327 -21.52 10.62 -19.05
C PHE A 327 -21.72 9.14 -19.42
N GLY A 328 -22.25 8.30 -18.53
CA GLY A 328 -22.57 6.90 -18.83
C GLY A 328 -21.40 6.05 -19.34
N GLY A 329 -20.15 6.42 -19.03
CA GLY A 329 -18.95 5.75 -19.53
C GLY A 329 -18.62 6.07 -21.01
N LEU A 330 -19.27 7.08 -21.62
CA LEU A 330 -19.02 7.49 -23.00
C LEU A 330 -17.66 8.18 -23.15
N HIS A 331 -17.11 8.10 -24.36
CA HIS A 331 -15.84 8.69 -24.74
C HIS A 331 -16.04 9.77 -25.80
N ASP A 332 -15.14 10.75 -25.81
CA ASP A 332 -15.09 11.78 -26.85
C ASP A 332 -14.64 11.21 -28.21
N ASN A 333 -14.68 12.02 -29.26
CA ASN A 333 -14.26 11.61 -30.62
C ASN A 333 -12.77 11.19 -30.71
N ARG A 334 -12.00 11.36 -29.65
CA ARG A 334 -10.57 10.99 -29.53
C ARG A 334 -10.36 9.78 -28.65
N GLY A 335 -11.44 9.10 -28.23
CA GLY A 335 -11.38 7.94 -27.35
C GLY A 335 -11.07 8.25 -25.89
N ARG A 336 -11.17 9.51 -25.41
CA ARG A 336 -10.97 9.90 -24.03
C ARG A 336 -12.31 9.94 -23.29
N PRO A 337 -12.35 9.61 -21.98
CA PRO A 337 -13.57 9.72 -21.19
C PRO A 337 -14.15 11.15 -21.26
N CYS A 338 -15.46 11.24 -21.48
CA CYS A 338 -16.18 12.49 -21.44
C CYS A 338 -16.12 13.11 -20.04
N LYS A 339 -15.86 14.44 -19.93
CA LYS A 339 -15.59 15.07 -18.64
C LYS A 339 -16.08 16.49 -18.47
N ASP A 340 -16.27 17.23 -19.57
CA ASP A 340 -16.55 18.67 -19.57
C ASP A 340 -18.01 18.99 -19.95
N LEU A 341 -18.41 20.27 -19.85
CA LEU A 341 -19.76 20.73 -20.16
C LEU A 341 -20.09 20.54 -21.64
N LYS A 342 -19.13 20.68 -22.51
CA LYS A 342 -19.29 20.43 -23.95
C LYS A 342 -19.66 18.98 -24.22
N ASP A 343 -18.96 18.04 -23.59
CA ASP A 343 -19.26 16.61 -23.66
C ASP A 343 -20.66 16.30 -23.13
N PHE A 344 -21.04 16.90 -22.01
CA PHE A 344 -22.39 16.78 -21.43
C PHE A 344 -23.45 17.23 -22.42
N GLN A 345 -23.28 18.41 -23.06
CA GLN A 345 -24.26 18.93 -23.98
C GLN A 345 -24.28 18.15 -25.31
N ARG A 346 -23.19 17.51 -25.70
CA ARG A 346 -23.19 16.57 -26.85
C ARG A 346 -24.05 15.36 -26.59
N ILE A 347 -24.01 14.84 -25.37
CA ILE A 347 -24.82 13.69 -24.94
C ILE A 347 -26.28 14.11 -24.79
N TYR A 348 -26.53 15.28 -24.19
CA TYR A 348 -27.87 15.79 -23.91
C TYR A 348 -28.11 17.14 -24.59
N PRO A 349 -28.32 17.20 -25.91
CA PRO A 349 -28.43 18.45 -26.66
C PRO A 349 -29.79 19.12 -26.47
N THR A 350 -30.16 19.45 -25.24
CA THR A 350 -31.45 20.10 -24.90
C THR A 350 -31.25 21.14 -23.81
N LYS A 351 -32.01 22.26 -23.93
CA LYS A 351 -32.08 23.27 -22.86
C LYS A 351 -32.50 22.66 -21.52
N LYS A 352 -33.45 21.74 -21.53
CA LYS A 352 -33.97 21.08 -20.31
C LYS A 352 -32.88 20.36 -19.54
N ALA A 353 -31.95 19.68 -20.22
CA ALA A 353 -30.84 19.00 -19.56
C ALA A 353 -29.89 20.01 -18.89
N MET A 354 -29.59 21.14 -19.54
CA MET A 354 -28.82 22.21 -18.95
C MET A 354 -29.52 22.85 -17.75
N ASP A 355 -30.83 23.09 -17.84
CA ASP A 355 -31.62 23.62 -16.71
C ASP A 355 -31.58 22.66 -15.53
N GLN A 356 -31.65 21.35 -15.76
CA GLN A 356 -31.51 20.32 -14.72
C GLN A 356 -30.12 20.30 -14.09
N LEU A 357 -29.06 20.46 -14.88
CA LEU A 357 -27.68 20.55 -14.36
C LEU A 357 -27.53 21.80 -13.48
N VAL A 358 -27.97 22.96 -13.99
CA VAL A 358 -27.91 24.24 -13.26
C VAL A 358 -28.75 24.19 -11.96
N ALA A 359 -29.87 23.48 -11.97
CA ALA A 359 -30.70 23.29 -10.77
C ALA A 359 -30.01 22.51 -9.65
N ARG A 360 -28.97 21.74 -9.96
CA ARG A 360 -28.14 20.99 -8.95
C ARG A 360 -27.20 21.91 -8.17
N LYS A 361 -27.17 23.21 -8.46
CA LYS A 361 -26.24 24.15 -7.81
C LYS A 361 -26.27 24.11 -6.29
N ARG A 362 -25.09 24.14 -5.69
CA ARG A 362 -24.87 24.21 -4.23
C ARG A 362 -23.83 25.27 -3.93
N CYS A 363 -23.91 25.93 -2.77
CA CYS A 363 -22.83 26.82 -2.30
C CYS A 363 -22.44 26.48 -0.86
N ALA A 364 -21.27 26.89 -0.44
CA ALA A 364 -20.76 26.63 0.91
C ALA A 364 -21.47 27.49 1.96
N GLN A 365 -22.09 28.61 1.58
CA GLN A 365 -22.88 29.42 2.49
C GLN A 365 -24.23 28.75 2.77
N PHE A 366 -24.40 28.25 3.99
CA PHE A 366 -25.55 27.46 4.41
C PHE A 366 -26.58 28.27 5.26
N TRP A 367 -26.44 29.58 5.28
CA TRP A 367 -27.37 30.48 5.98
C TRP A 367 -27.77 31.64 5.08
N TYR A 368 -28.93 32.25 5.45
CA TYR A 368 -29.42 33.47 4.85
C TYR A 368 -30.22 34.25 5.88
N THR A 369 -30.43 35.56 5.64
CA THR A 369 -31.18 36.44 6.51
C THR A 369 -32.59 36.64 5.99
N VAL A 370 -33.58 36.66 6.89
CA VAL A 370 -34.96 36.97 6.58
C VAL A 370 -35.42 38.07 7.53
N LYS A 371 -36.10 39.07 7.00
CA LYS A 371 -36.75 40.11 7.82
C LYS A 371 -38.02 39.52 8.46
N ASN A 372 -38.04 39.49 9.77
CA ASN A 372 -39.26 39.10 10.50
C ASN A 372 -40.34 40.16 10.32
N GLU A 373 -41.46 39.80 9.72
CA GLU A 373 -42.57 40.72 9.42
C GLU A 373 -43.21 41.35 10.66
N LYS A 374 -43.11 40.65 11.79
CA LYS A 374 -43.74 41.12 13.05
C LYS A 374 -42.83 42.05 13.85
N THR A 375 -41.52 41.75 13.86
CA THR A 375 -40.56 42.48 14.69
C THR A 375 -39.69 43.46 13.89
N GLY A 376 -39.69 43.34 12.56
CA GLY A 376 -38.83 44.13 11.67
C GLY A 376 -37.32 43.76 11.74
N GLN A 377 -36.96 42.86 12.62
CA GLN A 377 -35.58 42.43 12.83
C GLN A 377 -35.12 41.36 11.78
N LEU A 378 -33.84 41.36 11.48
CA LEU A 378 -33.25 40.34 10.63
C LEU A 378 -32.99 39.07 11.45
N GLU A 379 -33.52 37.96 10.97
CA GLU A 379 -33.31 36.62 11.55
C GLU A 379 -32.51 35.74 10.62
N TYR A 380 -31.55 35.00 11.17
CA TYR A 380 -30.81 34.00 10.43
C TYR A 380 -31.61 32.70 10.25
N LYS A 381 -31.65 32.20 9.03
CA LYS A 381 -32.17 30.86 8.70
C LYS A 381 -31.09 30.00 8.11
N LEU A 382 -31.08 28.70 8.42
CA LEU A 382 -30.14 27.72 7.93
C LEU A 382 -30.74 26.86 6.82
N THR A 383 -29.95 26.50 5.86
CA THR A 383 -30.29 25.58 4.77
C THR A 383 -29.58 24.24 5.01
N PRO A 384 -30.26 23.18 5.47
CA PRO A 384 -29.62 21.90 5.81
C PRO A 384 -28.84 21.29 4.65
N VAL A 385 -29.40 21.34 3.44
CA VAL A 385 -28.76 20.79 2.23
C VAL A 385 -27.43 21.48 1.97
N MET A 386 -27.32 22.79 2.17
CA MET A 386 -26.08 23.54 1.99
C MET A 386 -25.11 23.28 3.14
N LEU A 387 -25.59 23.06 4.36
CA LEU A 387 -24.75 22.67 5.50
C LEU A 387 -24.06 21.32 5.23
N TYR A 388 -24.78 20.33 4.72
CA TYR A 388 -24.18 19.05 4.37
C TYR A 388 -23.23 19.16 3.21
N TYR A 389 -23.52 20.01 2.23
CA TYR A 389 -22.58 20.31 1.16
C TYR A 389 -21.32 21.00 1.67
N PHE A 390 -21.44 21.98 2.58
CA PHE A 390 -20.31 22.61 3.26
C PHE A 390 -19.45 21.59 3.99
N LEU A 391 -20.06 20.68 4.74
CA LEU A 391 -19.34 19.62 5.44
C LEU A 391 -18.62 18.67 4.47
N TRP A 392 -19.27 18.31 3.37
CA TRP A 392 -18.65 17.49 2.33
C TRP A 392 -17.44 18.17 1.69
N LEU A 393 -17.52 19.49 1.39
CA LEU A 393 -16.37 20.25 0.88
C LEU A 393 -15.18 20.21 1.84
N HIS A 394 -15.44 20.16 3.14
CA HIS A 394 -14.44 20.06 4.19
C HIS A 394 -14.07 18.61 4.55
N GLY A 395 -14.43 17.63 3.72
CA GLY A 395 -14.02 16.24 3.88
C GLY A 395 -14.86 15.43 4.87
N TYR A 396 -15.93 15.97 5.43
CA TYR A 396 -16.80 15.24 6.36
C TYR A 396 -17.81 14.36 5.62
N ALA A 397 -17.84 13.09 5.96
CA ALA A 397 -18.66 12.08 5.31
C ALA A 397 -19.03 10.96 6.29
N THR A 398 -19.83 10.01 5.84
CA THR A 398 -20.05 8.72 6.48
C THR A 398 -19.45 7.60 5.63
N LEU A 399 -18.96 6.57 6.29
CA LEU A 399 -18.56 5.35 5.63
C LEU A 399 -19.76 4.41 5.56
N LYS A 400 -19.98 3.79 4.42
CA LYS A 400 -20.98 2.75 4.26
C LYS A 400 -20.55 1.53 5.06
N ASP A 401 -21.37 1.13 6.00
CA ASP A 401 -21.23 -0.12 6.71
C ASP A 401 -22.54 -0.90 6.59
N ASP A 402 -22.56 -1.93 5.75
CA ASP A 402 -23.75 -2.75 5.54
C ASP A 402 -24.16 -3.54 6.80
N ASN A 403 -23.28 -3.58 7.82
CA ASN A 403 -23.47 -4.37 9.04
C ASN A 403 -23.79 -3.54 10.30
N ASP A 404 -23.56 -2.23 10.28
CA ASP A 404 -23.90 -1.35 11.41
C ASP A 404 -24.94 -0.30 11.00
N PRO A 405 -26.14 -0.29 11.60
CA PRO A 405 -27.14 0.76 11.36
C PRO A 405 -26.68 2.14 11.80
N ASN A 406 -25.60 2.24 12.59
CA ASN A 406 -25.03 3.51 12.97
C ASN A 406 -23.91 3.88 12.00
N PRO A 407 -24.00 5.02 11.30
CA PRO A 407 -23.00 5.43 10.35
C PRO A 407 -21.68 5.70 11.06
N VAL A 408 -20.59 5.21 10.46
CA VAL A 408 -19.24 5.57 10.89
C VAL A 408 -18.90 6.93 10.30
N TYR A 409 -18.74 7.93 11.14
CA TYR A 409 -18.34 9.27 10.71
C TYR A 409 -16.86 9.30 10.39
N ILE A 410 -16.52 9.91 9.26
CA ILE A 410 -15.15 10.05 8.79
C ILE A 410 -14.85 11.48 8.37
N HIS A 411 -13.59 11.85 8.50
CA HIS A 411 -13.00 13.02 7.88
C HIS A 411 -11.93 12.58 6.90
N VAL A 412 -12.03 13.05 5.66
CA VAL A 412 -11.11 12.73 4.55
C VAL A 412 -10.30 13.96 4.21
N ASP A 413 -9.01 13.91 4.45
CA ASP A 413 -8.04 14.94 4.06
C ASP A 413 -7.06 14.36 3.03
N GLY A 414 -7.23 14.76 1.78
CA GLY A 414 -6.49 14.14 0.67
C GLY A 414 -6.78 12.64 0.57
N ILE A 415 -5.78 11.80 0.86
CA ILE A 415 -5.92 10.33 0.89
C ILE A 415 -5.99 9.79 2.33
N ILE A 416 -5.89 10.65 3.34
CA ILE A 416 -5.92 10.26 4.76
C ILE A 416 -7.36 10.28 5.25
N VAL A 417 -7.79 9.21 5.88
CA VAL A 417 -9.13 9.04 6.42
C VAL A 417 -9.05 8.86 7.94
N LYS A 418 -9.79 9.67 8.65
CA LYS A 418 -9.86 9.64 10.11
C LYS A 418 -11.27 9.28 10.59
N ARG A 419 -11.40 8.34 11.51
CA ARG A 419 -12.66 8.13 12.24
C ARG A 419 -12.89 9.26 13.23
N ILE A 420 -14.08 9.81 13.20
CA ILE A 420 -14.48 10.93 14.03
C ILE A 420 -15.81 10.67 14.72
N THR A 421 -16.19 11.57 15.62
CA THR A 421 -17.48 11.57 16.29
C THR A 421 -18.33 12.76 15.84
N ALA A 422 -19.62 12.72 16.07
CA ALA A 422 -20.49 13.87 15.84
C ALA A 422 -20.00 15.14 16.57
N LYS A 423 -19.39 14.98 17.77
CA LYS A 423 -18.80 16.10 18.53
C LYS A 423 -17.65 16.79 17.75
N ASN A 424 -16.84 16.03 17.03
CA ASN A 424 -15.75 16.60 16.21
C ASN A 424 -16.32 17.52 15.12
N ILE A 425 -17.42 17.12 14.47
CA ILE A 425 -18.08 17.92 13.44
C ILE A 425 -18.64 19.22 14.02
N ILE A 426 -19.30 19.16 15.17
CA ILE A 426 -19.86 20.35 15.86
C ILE A 426 -18.70 21.31 16.22
N ASN A 427 -17.65 20.81 16.82
CA ASN A 427 -16.48 21.61 17.18
C ASN A 427 -15.85 22.28 15.94
N PHE A 428 -15.69 21.54 14.87
CA PHE A 428 -15.19 22.11 13.61
C PHE A 428 -16.06 23.26 13.10
N ILE A 429 -17.39 23.10 13.04
CA ILE A 429 -18.29 24.16 12.55
C ILE A 429 -18.19 25.40 13.46
N LYS A 430 -18.12 25.20 14.77
CA LYS A 430 -17.95 26.28 15.75
C LYS A 430 -16.65 27.04 15.51
N GLU A 431 -15.53 26.33 15.51
CA GLU A 431 -14.18 26.90 15.31
C GLU A 431 -14.06 27.61 13.96
N TRP A 432 -14.62 27.01 12.90
CA TRP A 432 -14.68 27.63 11.60
C TRP A 432 -15.49 28.94 11.62
N ALA A 433 -16.70 28.93 12.22
CA ALA A 433 -17.56 30.12 12.28
C ALA A 433 -16.91 31.25 13.06
N GLU A 434 -16.25 30.93 14.17
CA GLU A 434 -15.48 31.89 14.97
C GLU A 434 -14.29 32.44 14.17
N SER A 435 -13.54 31.59 13.46
CA SER A 435 -12.39 32.00 12.63
C SER A 435 -12.79 32.91 11.47
N GLN A 436 -14.01 32.76 10.95
CA GLN A 436 -14.56 33.63 9.90
C GLN A 436 -15.15 34.94 10.45
N GLY A 437 -15.13 35.14 11.77
CA GLY A 437 -15.70 36.32 12.39
C GLY A 437 -17.23 36.47 12.18
N LEU A 438 -17.94 35.33 12.10
CA LEU A 438 -19.39 35.37 11.92
C LEU A 438 -20.10 35.95 13.18
N ASP A 439 -21.26 36.57 12.93
CA ASP A 439 -22.10 37.15 14.00
C ASP A 439 -22.45 36.08 15.06
N GLU A 440 -22.29 36.44 16.33
CA GLU A 440 -22.58 35.57 17.47
C GLU A 440 -24.02 35.01 17.42
N ALA A 441 -25.02 35.85 16.97
CA ALA A 441 -26.38 35.39 16.81
C ALA A 441 -26.52 34.27 15.77
N LEU A 442 -25.71 34.31 14.69
CA LEU A 442 -25.63 33.24 13.70
C LEU A 442 -24.95 31.99 14.28
N ILE A 443 -23.86 32.15 15.01
CA ILE A 443 -23.18 31.03 15.67
C ILE A 443 -24.11 30.32 16.63
N ASN A 444 -24.81 31.07 17.47
CA ASN A 444 -25.82 30.53 18.39
C ASN A 444 -26.94 29.80 17.63
N LYS A 445 -27.40 30.38 16.51
CA LYS A 445 -28.42 29.74 15.66
C LYS A 445 -27.92 28.42 15.07
N ILE A 446 -26.65 28.33 14.64
CA ILE A 446 -26.04 27.12 14.15
C ILE A 446 -26.03 26.06 15.26
N LEU A 447 -25.46 26.38 16.41
CA LEU A 447 -25.27 25.44 17.52
C LEU A 447 -26.57 24.91 18.12
N THR A 448 -27.65 25.72 18.09
CA THR A 448 -28.98 25.36 18.63
C THR A 448 -29.92 24.77 17.59
N SER A 449 -29.49 24.68 16.33
CA SER A 449 -30.34 24.19 15.25
C SER A 449 -30.58 22.70 15.32
N LYS A 450 -31.78 22.26 14.90
CA LYS A 450 -32.10 20.83 14.73
C LYS A 450 -31.28 20.15 13.59
N CYS A 451 -30.59 20.94 12.77
CA CYS A 451 -29.72 20.43 11.71
C CYS A 451 -28.35 19.98 12.24
N MET A 452 -28.03 20.35 13.48
CA MET A 452 -26.78 19.92 14.13
C MET A 452 -27.00 18.58 14.83
N PRO A 453 -25.96 17.79 14.94
CA PRO A 453 -26.09 16.37 15.04
C PRO A 453 -26.38 15.87 16.45
N ASN A 454 -27.37 15.06 16.56
CA ASN A 454 -27.31 13.75 17.21
C ASN A 454 -28.20 12.76 16.44
N ASN A 455 -29.12 13.27 15.60
CA ASN A 455 -30.01 12.45 14.78
C ASN A 455 -29.95 12.81 13.28
N THR A 456 -29.21 13.83 12.87
CA THR A 456 -29.26 14.41 11.52
C THR A 456 -27.96 14.27 10.75
N VAL A 457 -26.85 13.85 11.38
CA VAL A 457 -25.58 13.57 10.72
C VAL A 457 -25.67 12.33 9.85
N SER A 458 -26.73 11.53 9.98
CA SER A 458 -27.07 10.45 9.05
C SER A 458 -27.35 10.91 7.60
N HIS A 459 -27.40 12.21 7.35
CA HIS A 459 -27.56 12.79 6.03
C HIS A 459 -26.25 13.31 5.40
N LEU A 460 -25.08 13.10 6.04
CA LEU A 460 -23.79 13.31 5.38
C LEU A 460 -23.66 12.39 4.16
N VAL A 461 -22.86 12.85 3.21
CA VAL A 461 -22.57 12.04 2.02
C VAL A 461 -21.94 10.73 2.45
N GLU A 462 -22.52 9.63 1.99
CA GLU A 462 -21.97 8.29 2.20
C GLU A 462 -20.89 8.01 1.15
N ARG A 463 -19.74 7.52 1.62
CA ARG A 463 -18.59 7.17 0.78
C ARG A 463 -18.50 5.65 0.69
N ASP A 464 -18.68 5.13 -0.51
CA ASP A 464 -18.52 3.71 -0.88
C ASP A 464 -17.34 3.48 -1.84
N ASP A 465 -16.62 4.55 -2.14
CA ASP A 465 -15.52 4.60 -3.10
C ASP A 465 -14.13 4.57 -2.46
N LEU A 466 -14.03 4.37 -1.15
CA LEU A 466 -12.76 4.39 -0.42
C LEU A 466 -12.08 3.00 -0.48
N ASP A 467 -10.94 2.92 -1.15
CA ASP A 467 -10.15 1.70 -1.23
C ASP A 467 -8.93 1.77 -0.31
N PHE A 468 -8.93 0.92 0.74
CA PHE A 468 -7.86 0.79 1.73
C PHE A 468 -6.94 -0.41 1.47
N ASN A 469 -6.96 -0.98 0.27
CA ASN A 469 -6.07 -2.08 -0.07
C ASN A 469 -4.70 -1.56 -0.52
N HIS A 470 -3.67 -1.81 0.29
CA HIS A 470 -2.30 -1.30 0.12
C HIS A 470 -1.30 -2.36 -0.35
N ALA A 471 -1.76 -3.59 -0.60
CA ALA A 471 -0.88 -4.68 -0.96
C ALA A 471 -1.42 -5.52 -2.10
N THR A 472 -0.49 -6.07 -2.86
CA THR A 472 -0.70 -7.19 -3.79
C THR A 472 0.19 -8.35 -3.37
N ALA A 473 0.15 -9.48 -4.06
CA ALA A 473 1.07 -10.60 -3.78
C ALA A 473 2.56 -10.20 -3.85
N ASN A 474 2.91 -9.16 -4.63
CA ASN A 474 4.28 -8.78 -4.94
C ASN A 474 4.62 -7.34 -4.56
N SER A 475 3.74 -6.63 -3.88
CA SER A 475 3.98 -5.24 -3.49
C SER A 475 3.29 -4.89 -2.18
N GLN A 476 3.86 -3.92 -1.48
CA GLN A 476 3.29 -3.31 -0.28
C GLN A 476 3.51 -1.80 -0.31
N ARG A 477 2.48 -1.05 0.04
CA ARG A 477 2.57 0.38 0.31
C ARG A 477 2.58 0.64 1.81
N ARG A 478 3.46 1.54 2.25
CA ARG A 478 3.57 2.01 3.64
C ARG A 478 3.45 3.53 3.69
N TYR A 479 2.89 4.04 4.77
CA TYR A 479 2.61 5.45 4.97
C TYR A 479 3.38 5.96 6.18
N TYR A 480 4.18 7.00 5.98
CA TYR A 480 4.95 7.68 7.01
C TYR A 480 4.45 9.13 7.14
N LEU A 481 4.82 9.85 8.18
CA LEU A 481 4.35 11.23 8.38
C LEU A 481 4.60 12.15 7.16
N ASN A 482 5.70 11.95 6.46
CA ASN A 482 6.13 12.81 5.35
C ASN A 482 6.00 12.18 3.96
N ARG A 483 5.89 10.86 3.84
CA ARG A 483 5.99 10.14 2.56
C ARG A 483 5.15 8.88 2.52
N VAL A 484 4.72 8.54 1.31
CA VAL A 484 4.20 7.23 0.95
C VAL A 484 5.34 6.43 0.32
N VAL A 485 5.51 5.18 0.75
CA VAL A 485 6.61 4.30 0.32
C VAL A 485 6.03 3.05 -0.30
N ASP A 486 6.41 2.77 -1.53
CA ASP A 486 6.06 1.56 -2.27
C ASP A 486 7.24 0.59 -2.26
N ILE A 487 7.00 -0.65 -1.85
CA ILE A 487 8.00 -1.70 -1.72
C ILE A 487 7.62 -2.85 -2.67
N THR A 488 8.57 -3.27 -3.48
CA THR A 488 8.46 -4.42 -4.39
C THR A 488 9.72 -5.28 -4.28
N ALA A 489 9.75 -6.42 -4.94
CA ALA A 489 10.96 -7.24 -5.02
C ALA A 489 12.14 -6.48 -5.66
N GLU A 490 11.85 -5.59 -6.61
CA GLU A 490 12.84 -4.85 -7.40
C GLU A 490 13.40 -3.64 -6.65
N GLY A 491 12.64 -3.06 -5.71
CA GLY A 491 13.12 -1.88 -4.98
C GLY A 491 12.10 -1.21 -4.08
N ILE A 492 12.60 -0.17 -3.40
CA ILE A 492 11.83 0.69 -2.48
C ILE A 492 11.82 2.09 -3.07
N THR A 493 10.63 2.60 -3.37
CA THR A 493 10.43 3.95 -3.90
C THR A 493 9.55 4.77 -2.98
N SER A 494 9.69 6.10 -3.01
CA SER A 494 8.87 6.97 -2.16
C SER A 494 8.34 8.18 -2.90
N MET A 495 7.13 8.62 -2.52
CA MET A 495 6.48 9.80 -3.08
C MET A 495 5.79 10.62 -1.99
N PRO A 496 5.59 11.93 -2.18
CA PRO A 496 4.78 12.73 -1.28
C PRO A 496 3.29 12.40 -1.44
N TYR A 497 2.49 12.63 -0.40
CA TYR A 497 1.05 12.30 -0.36
C TYR A 497 0.24 12.91 -1.50
N ASN A 498 0.55 14.13 -1.92
CA ASN A 498 -0.14 14.83 -3.01
C ASN A 498 0.14 14.26 -4.40
N MET A 499 1.08 13.33 -4.52
CA MET A 499 1.39 12.61 -5.77
C MET A 499 0.64 11.28 -5.89
N VAL A 500 -0.02 10.82 -4.83
CA VAL A 500 -0.83 9.60 -4.86
C VAL A 500 -2.15 9.91 -5.57
N CYS A 501 -2.35 9.34 -6.77
CA CYS A 501 -3.50 9.59 -7.63
C CYS A 501 -4.21 8.30 -8.06
N ASP A 502 -3.95 7.19 -7.41
CA ASP A 502 -4.46 5.86 -7.77
C ASP A 502 -5.78 5.47 -7.08
N GLY A 503 -6.39 6.41 -6.36
CA GLY A 503 -7.66 6.19 -5.64
C GLY A 503 -7.53 5.37 -4.35
N LYS A 504 -6.31 5.17 -3.86
CA LYS A 504 -6.05 4.50 -2.57
C LYS A 504 -6.11 5.49 -1.42
N TYR A 505 -6.70 5.06 -0.32
CA TYR A 505 -6.83 5.83 0.92
C TYR A 505 -6.18 5.09 2.08
N VAL A 506 -5.76 5.80 3.10
CA VAL A 506 -5.14 5.23 4.31
C VAL A 506 -5.87 5.73 5.56
N TRP A 507 -6.05 4.85 6.54
CA TRP A 507 -6.49 5.29 7.86
C TRP A 507 -5.38 6.08 8.57
N GLU A 508 -5.74 7.15 9.26
CA GLU A 508 -4.78 7.96 10.03
C GLU A 508 -3.98 7.12 11.03
N ASP A 509 -4.60 6.14 11.64
CA ASP A 509 -3.99 5.23 12.61
C ASP A 509 -3.13 4.11 11.99
N GLU A 510 -3.07 3.99 10.66
CA GLU A 510 -2.11 3.15 9.93
C GLU A 510 -0.84 3.91 9.51
N ILE A 511 -0.79 5.22 9.72
CA ILE A 511 0.39 6.03 9.41
C ILE A 511 1.45 5.78 10.47
N ILE A 512 2.62 5.35 10.03
CA ILE A 512 3.79 5.15 10.91
C ILE A 512 4.20 6.51 11.47
N PRO A 513 4.28 6.69 12.81
CA PRO A 513 4.47 8.00 13.46
C PRO A 513 5.92 8.52 13.39
N HIS A 514 6.60 8.23 12.29
CA HIS A 514 7.96 8.64 11.99
C HIS A 514 8.06 9.21 10.58
N ASN A 515 9.08 10.04 10.34
CA ASN A 515 9.41 10.48 9.00
C ASN A 515 10.19 9.39 8.25
N TYR A 516 9.86 9.16 7.00
CA TYR A 516 10.67 8.31 6.13
C TYR A 516 11.91 9.05 5.65
N ARG A 517 13.04 8.38 5.72
CA ARG A 517 14.31 8.79 5.11
C ARG A 517 14.85 7.63 4.29
N GLN A 518 15.19 7.88 3.06
CA GLN A 518 15.84 6.87 2.23
C GLN A 518 17.26 6.62 2.74
N MET A 519 17.56 5.37 3.03
CA MET A 519 18.87 4.91 3.48
C MET A 519 19.39 3.83 2.53
N LYS A 520 20.68 3.49 2.64
CA LYS A 520 21.22 2.30 2.00
C LYS A 520 20.63 1.06 2.67
N PRO A 521 20.46 -0.04 1.92
CA PRO A 521 20.01 -1.30 2.50
C PRO A 521 20.92 -1.74 3.65
N GLN A 522 20.31 -2.12 4.77
CA GLN A 522 21.02 -2.68 5.93
C GLN A 522 21.33 -4.16 5.73
N VAL A 523 20.47 -4.84 4.97
CA VAL A 523 20.59 -6.25 4.62
C VAL A 523 20.17 -6.49 3.17
N SER A 524 20.70 -7.56 2.57
CA SER A 524 20.34 -8.00 1.23
C SER A 524 20.29 -9.51 1.16
N LEU A 525 19.49 -10.04 0.22
CA LEU A 525 19.37 -11.46 -0.04
C LEU A 525 20.36 -11.89 -1.12
N GLN A 526 21.08 -12.97 -0.88
CA GLN A 526 21.88 -13.66 -1.89
C GLN A 526 21.47 -15.11 -1.99
N LYS A 527 21.66 -15.71 -3.13
CA LYS A 527 21.43 -17.12 -3.37
C LYS A 527 22.75 -17.75 -3.85
N ASP A 528 23.17 -18.84 -3.20
CA ASP A 528 24.37 -19.56 -3.60
C ASP A 528 24.14 -20.46 -4.82
N ASP A 529 25.20 -21.10 -5.30
CA ASP A 529 25.17 -22.01 -6.45
C ASP A 529 24.34 -23.28 -6.18
N ASP A 530 24.19 -23.67 -4.93
CA ASP A 530 23.41 -24.83 -4.47
C ASP A 530 21.92 -24.47 -4.29
N GLY A 531 21.58 -23.19 -4.40
CA GLY A 531 20.20 -22.70 -4.32
C GLY A 531 19.76 -22.24 -2.94
N HIS A 532 20.64 -22.24 -1.93
CA HIS A 532 20.34 -21.77 -0.59
C HIS A 532 20.35 -20.25 -0.51
N TYR A 533 19.51 -19.69 0.36
CA TYR A 533 19.39 -18.27 0.58
C TYR A 533 20.28 -17.84 1.75
N HIS A 534 21.02 -16.75 1.55
CA HIS A 534 21.86 -16.11 2.56
C HIS A 534 21.47 -14.65 2.73
N VAL A 535 21.49 -14.17 3.97
CA VAL A 535 21.30 -12.74 4.26
C VAL A 535 22.67 -12.10 4.50
N VAL A 536 23.01 -11.17 3.62
CA VAL A 536 24.24 -10.38 3.74
C VAL A 536 23.94 -9.09 4.46
N VAL A 537 24.64 -8.84 5.55
CA VAL A 537 24.56 -7.59 6.32
C VAL A 537 25.55 -6.60 5.73
N ALA A 538 25.12 -5.36 5.52
CA ALA A 538 26.00 -4.32 5.02
C ALA A 538 27.09 -3.96 6.06
N ASP A 539 28.31 -3.69 5.60
CA ASP A 539 29.44 -3.32 6.48
C ASP A 539 29.19 -2.04 7.26
N ASP A 540 28.38 -1.12 6.69
CA ASP A 540 27.97 0.16 7.28
C ASP A 540 26.56 0.12 7.91
N ALA A 541 26.06 -1.08 8.22
CA ALA A 541 24.75 -1.25 8.85
C ALA A 541 24.74 -0.62 10.26
N THR A 542 23.68 0.16 10.55
CA THR A 542 23.55 0.94 11.79
C THR A 542 22.31 0.57 12.61
N SER A 543 21.47 -0.35 12.12
CA SER A 543 20.23 -0.71 12.80
C SER A 543 20.48 -1.48 14.10
N ASN A 544 19.95 -0.97 15.18
CA ASN A 544 19.95 -1.65 16.49
C ASN A 544 19.05 -2.89 16.46
N PHE A 545 17.94 -2.81 15.75
CA PHE A 545 17.02 -3.95 15.60
C PHE A 545 17.66 -5.10 14.81
N LEU A 546 18.42 -4.79 13.75
CA LEU A 546 19.20 -5.77 13.01
C LEU A 546 20.19 -6.50 13.95
N ARG A 547 21.02 -5.73 14.66
CA ARG A 547 21.99 -6.29 15.61
C ARG A 547 21.31 -7.12 16.71
N PHE A 548 20.15 -6.68 17.19
CA PHE A 548 19.35 -7.44 18.13
C PHE A 548 18.86 -8.78 17.54
N CYS A 549 18.39 -8.79 16.28
CA CYS A 549 17.99 -10.01 15.60
C CYS A 549 19.17 -10.96 15.40
N GLN A 550 20.36 -10.46 15.05
CA GLN A 550 21.58 -11.26 14.96
C GLN A 550 21.91 -11.90 16.32
N ASN A 551 21.97 -11.12 17.40
CA ASN A 551 22.32 -11.60 18.73
C ASN A 551 21.34 -12.66 19.25
N THR A 552 20.04 -12.45 19.05
CA THR A 552 19.02 -13.43 19.46
C THR A 552 18.96 -14.68 18.55
N SER A 553 19.72 -14.71 17.45
CA SER A 553 19.88 -15.87 16.58
C SER A 553 21.15 -16.68 16.87
N ARG A 554 22.03 -16.20 17.73
CA ARG A 554 23.27 -16.90 18.13
C ARG A 554 22.96 -18.05 19.10
N LEU A 555 22.54 -19.19 18.56
CA LEU A 555 22.11 -20.34 19.34
C LEU A 555 23.28 -21.01 20.10
N ASN A 556 24.49 -20.87 19.59
CA ASN A 556 25.71 -21.48 20.11
C ASN A 556 26.70 -20.44 20.70
N TRP A 557 26.22 -19.26 21.09
CA TRP A 557 27.05 -18.15 21.57
C TRP A 557 28.00 -18.52 22.71
N ARG A 558 27.59 -19.43 23.63
CA ARG A 558 28.43 -19.88 24.77
C ARG A 558 29.68 -20.60 24.32
N LYS A 559 29.60 -21.35 23.20
CA LYS A 559 30.75 -22.05 22.62
C LYS A 559 31.80 -21.05 22.13
N VAL A 560 31.37 -19.94 21.61
CA VAL A 560 32.28 -18.87 21.12
C VAL A 560 32.72 -17.95 22.25
N ASP A 561 31.78 -17.34 22.97
CA ASP A 561 32.04 -16.26 23.91
C ASP A 561 32.61 -16.77 25.25
N GLU A 562 32.17 -17.94 25.76
CA GLU A 562 32.60 -18.49 27.05
C GLU A 562 33.71 -19.55 26.89
N GLN A 563 33.68 -20.35 25.81
CA GLN A 563 34.61 -21.47 25.65
C GLN A 563 35.74 -21.18 24.63
N GLY A 564 35.63 -20.07 23.87
CA GLY A 564 36.62 -19.67 22.85
C GLY A 564 36.71 -20.64 21.67
N ARG A 565 35.64 -21.42 21.41
CA ARG A 565 35.60 -22.43 20.34
C ARG A 565 35.00 -21.83 19.07
N GLU A 566 35.60 -22.08 17.92
CA GLU A 566 34.97 -21.76 16.63
C GLU A 566 33.79 -22.68 16.37
N LEU A 567 32.74 -22.10 15.77
CA LEU A 567 31.56 -22.85 15.35
C LEU A 567 31.88 -23.76 14.15
N THR A 568 31.30 -24.94 14.15
CA THR A 568 31.30 -25.82 12.97
C THR A 568 30.45 -25.22 11.86
N GLN A 569 30.57 -25.74 10.64
CA GLN A 569 29.75 -25.29 9.51
C GLN A 569 28.23 -25.50 9.76
N GLU A 570 27.88 -26.64 10.39
CA GLU A 570 26.49 -26.92 10.77
C GLU A 570 25.96 -25.91 11.80
N GLU A 571 26.74 -25.61 12.84
CA GLU A 571 26.35 -24.63 13.85
C GLU A 571 26.17 -23.22 13.28
N LYS A 572 27.04 -22.83 12.34
CA LYS A 572 26.90 -21.56 11.59
C LYS A 572 25.63 -21.55 10.74
N ALA A 573 25.36 -22.64 10.03
CA ALA A 573 24.15 -22.77 9.20
C ALA A 573 22.86 -22.71 10.07
N GLU A 574 22.87 -23.33 11.26
CA GLU A 574 21.73 -23.25 12.18
C GLU A 574 21.46 -21.82 12.67
N GLU A 575 22.50 -21.06 13.02
CA GLU A 575 22.38 -19.66 13.42
C GLU A 575 21.90 -18.78 12.28
N GLU A 576 22.43 -18.99 11.06
CA GLU A 576 22.01 -18.28 9.85
C GLU A 576 20.56 -18.59 9.52
N GLN A 577 20.15 -19.86 9.57
CA GLN A 577 18.76 -20.26 9.35
C GLN A 577 17.80 -19.59 10.36
N CYS A 578 18.21 -19.48 11.62
CA CYS A 578 17.46 -18.77 12.64
C CYS A 578 17.35 -17.28 12.34
N PHE A 579 18.41 -16.67 11.82
CA PHE A 579 18.44 -15.25 11.44
C PHE A 579 17.57 -14.98 10.21
N ILE A 580 17.69 -15.79 9.14
CA ILE A 580 16.84 -15.67 7.93
C ILE A 580 15.36 -15.82 8.28
N ALA A 581 15.02 -16.77 9.19
CA ALA A 581 13.64 -16.95 9.64
C ALA A 581 13.08 -15.67 10.29
N LYS A 582 13.88 -14.94 11.08
CA LYS A 582 13.46 -13.65 11.66
C LYS A 582 13.28 -12.56 10.60
N ILE A 583 14.21 -12.44 9.65
CA ILE A 583 14.14 -11.49 8.53
C ILE A 583 12.84 -11.71 7.74
N CYS A 584 12.58 -12.94 7.33
CA CYS A 584 11.37 -13.28 6.58
C CYS A 584 10.09 -13.08 7.40
N ASN A 585 10.14 -13.34 8.71
CA ASN A 585 9.00 -13.13 9.59
C ASN A 585 8.68 -11.64 9.80
N ILE A 586 9.69 -10.77 9.94
CA ILE A 586 9.50 -9.31 9.96
C ILE A 586 8.86 -8.86 8.65
N GLY A 587 9.38 -9.32 7.51
CA GLY A 587 8.84 -9.03 6.18
C GLY A 587 7.38 -9.52 6.04
N TYR A 588 7.07 -10.72 6.52
CA TYR A 588 5.71 -11.25 6.54
C TYR A 588 4.73 -10.34 7.28
N HIS A 589 5.07 -9.91 8.49
CA HIS A 589 4.22 -8.98 9.23
C HIS A 589 4.16 -7.60 8.59
N GLY A 590 5.25 -7.18 7.96
CA GLY A 590 5.31 -5.97 7.15
C GLY A 590 4.41 -6.00 5.91
N HIS A 591 4.04 -7.14 5.37
CA HIS A 591 3.21 -7.32 4.18
C HIS A 591 1.75 -7.54 4.56
N SER A 592 0.85 -6.65 4.21
CA SER A 592 -0.58 -6.77 4.59
C SER A 592 -1.38 -7.74 3.71
N TYR A 593 -0.85 -8.15 2.56
CA TYR A 593 -1.49 -9.15 1.71
C TYR A 593 -1.61 -10.50 2.42
N LYS A 594 -2.77 -11.14 2.28
CA LYS A 594 -3.03 -12.49 2.80
C LYS A 594 -3.51 -13.40 1.68
N SER A 595 -2.88 -14.55 1.56
CA SER A 595 -3.34 -15.66 0.72
C SER A 595 -3.74 -16.84 1.59
N GLU A 596 -4.56 -17.74 1.05
CA GLU A 596 -4.98 -18.94 1.76
C GLU A 596 -3.82 -19.91 2.00
N SER A 597 -2.79 -19.87 1.14
CA SER A 597 -1.54 -20.64 1.26
C SER A 597 -0.60 -20.11 2.35
N ALA A 598 -0.72 -18.82 2.75
CA ALA A 598 0.15 -18.13 3.70
C ALA A 598 -0.61 -17.64 4.95
N ALA A 599 -1.54 -18.44 5.44
CA ALA A 599 -2.33 -18.15 6.65
C ALA A 599 -1.58 -18.56 7.91
N TRP A 600 -0.46 -17.88 8.22
CA TRP A 600 0.38 -18.23 9.35
C TRP A 600 0.20 -17.30 10.52
N ALA A 601 0.40 -17.86 11.72
CA ALA A 601 0.57 -17.15 12.98
C ALA A 601 1.99 -17.35 13.49
N THR A 602 2.66 -16.30 13.89
CA THR A 602 4.00 -16.39 14.47
C THR A 602 3.92 -16.83 15.92
N ILE A 603 4.83 -17.71 16.33
CA ILE A 603 5.04 -18.04 17.74
C ILE A 603 6.48 -17.77 18.13
N CYS A 604 6.69 -16.85 19.07
CA CYS A 604 7.99 -16.50 19.60
C CYS A 604 8.27 -17.33 20.85
N GLN A 605 9.35 -18.12 20.85
CA GLN A 605 9.71 -19.00 21.94
C GLN A 605 11.23 -19.05 22.17
N ASP A 606 11.64 -19.43 23.38
CA ASP A 606 13.05 -19.55 23.72
C ASP A 606 13.64 -20.84 23.14
N SER A 607 14.94 -20.85 22.80
CA SER A 607 15.66 -22.03 22.32
C SER A 607 16.10 -22.94 23.44
N THR A 608 16.28 -22.42 24.70
CA THR A 608 16.73 -23.15 25.87
C THR A 608 15.61 -23.36 26.88
N LEU A 609 15.66 -24.45 27.61
CA LEU A 609 14.79 -24.70 28.77
C LEU A 609 15.29 -23.93 29.97
N SER A 610 14.36 -23.41 30.78
CA SER A 610 14.66 -23.02 32.16
C SER A 610 14.99 -24.24 33.00
N GLU A 611 15.94 -24.10 33.92
CA GLU A 611 16.32 -25.17 34.82
C GLU A 611 15.22 -25.56 35.82
N ARG A 612 14.16 -24.76 35.93
CA ARG A 612 12.99 -25.07 36.76
C ARG A 612 11.74 -25.10 35.87
N ASP A 613 10.99 -26.20 35.93
CA ASP A 613 9.74 -26.39 35.17
C ASP A 613 8.68 -25.28 35.39
N ASP A 614 8.79 -24.53 36.49
CA ASP A 614 7.87 -23.48 36.91
C ASP A 614 8.41 -22.04 36.71
N GLU A 615 9.69 -21.86 36.33
CA GLU A 615 10.31 -20.56 36.11
C GLU A 615 10.63 -20.35 34.66
N CYS A 616 10.07 -19.28 34.13
CA CYS A 616 10.37 -18.81 32.78
C CYS A 616 11.77 -18.22 32.74
N ALA A 617 12.64 -18.67 31.84
CA ALA A 617 13.83 -17.92 31.47
C ALA A 617 13.38 -16.62 30.80
N GLY A 618 13.03 -15.61 31.61
CA GLY A 618 12.65 -14.30 31.12
C GLY A 618 13.87 -13.53 30.61
N GLY A 619 13.71 -12.63 29.63
CA GLY A 619 14.76 -11.69 29.24
C GLY A 619 15.46 -11.99 27.92
N SER A 620 15.12 -13.07 27.20
CA SER A 620 15.69 -13.41 25.88
C SER A 620 15.36 -12.41 24.76
N GLY A 621 14.43 -11.45 25.02
CA GLY A 621 14.07 -10.38 24.06
C GLY A 621 12.83 -10.61 23.23
N LYS A 622 12.06 -11.71 23.39
CA LYS A 622 10.83 -12.01 22.62
C LYS A 622 9.86 -10.82 22.54
N SER A 623 9.47 -10.29 23.69
CA SER A 623 8.52 -9.17 23.75
C SER A 623 9.08 -7.90 23.09
N LEU A 624 10.41 -7.69 23.08
CA LEU A 624 11.03 -6.58 22.36
C LEU A 624 10.92 -6.75 20.85
N TYR A 625 11.17 -7.95 20.34
CA TYR A 625 10.97 -8.29 18.93
C TYR A 625 9.51 -8.03 18.49
N ILE A 626 8.56 -8.50 19.29
CA ILE A 626 7.13 -8.28 19.03
C ILE A 626 6.81 -6.78 19.00
N ARG A 627 7.34 -6.01 19.95
CA ARG A 627 7.14 -4.54 19.99
C ARG A 627 7.75 -3.80 18.80
N TYR A 628 8.90 -4.23 18.29
CA TYR A 628 9.45 -3.66 17.05
C TYR A 628 8.51 -3.86 15.88
N ILE A 629 7.99 -5.07 15.68
CA ILE A 629 7.01 -5.33 14.60
C ILE A 629 5.74 -4.49 14.83
N ALA A 630 5.24 -4.46 16.06
CA ALA A 630 4.03 -3.73 16.43
C ALA A 630 4.16 -2.22 16.24
N SER A 631 5.36 -1.65 16.42
CA SER A 631 5.60 -0.20 16.31
C SER A 631 5.28 0.40 14.93
N THR A 632 5.24 -0.44 13.89
CA THR A 632 4.92 -0.03 12.52
C THR A 632 3.54 -0.45 12.04
N LEU A 633 2.72 -1.04 12.93
CA LEU A 633 1.42 -1.61 12.60
C LEU A 633 0.36 -1.16 13.60
N ASN A 634 -0.84 -0.89 13.09
CA ASN A 634 -2.00 -0.80 13.98
C ASN A 634 -2.26 -2.19 14.56
N HIS A 635 -2.13 -2.34 15.87
CA HIS A 635 -2.17 -3.62 16.56
C HIS A 635 -3.13 -3.62 17.74
N PHE A 636 -3.51 -4.83 18.14
CA PHE A 636 -4.34 -5.10 19.31
C PHE A 636 -3.67 -6.16 20.18
N GLU A 637 -3.55 -5.90 21.48
CA GLU A 637 -2.86 -6.79 22.42
C GLU A 637 -3.85 -7.54 23.33
N LEU A 638 -3.56 -8.81 23.54
CA LEU A 638 -4.26 -9.71 24.47
C LEU A 638 -3.25 -10.33 25.42
N ASP A 639 -3.63 -10.44 26.68
CA ASP A 639 -2.86 -11.15 27.71
C ASP A 639 -3.23 -12.64 27.73
N GLY A 640 -2.29 -13.50 27.35
CA GLY A 640 -2.47 -14.95 27.30
C GLY A 640 -2.85 -15.58 28.63
N LYS A 641 -2.29 -15.10 29.77
CA LYS A 641 -2.65 -15.57 31.11
C LYS A 641 -4.09 -15.24 31.48
N THR A 642 -4.59 -14.09 31.06
CA THR A 642 -5.98 -13.70 31.32
C THR A 642 -6.95 -14.52 30.48
N LEU A 643 -6.60 -14.82 29.23
CA LEU A 643 -7.39 -15.67 28.34
C LEU A 643 -7.52 -17.09 28.86
N GLU A 644 -6.46 -17.67 29.40
CA GLU A 644 -6.50 -18.99 29.98
C GLU A 644 -7.47 -19.06 31.18
N LYS A 645 -7.45 -18.05 32.05
CA LYS A 645 -8.29 -18.02 33.29
C LYS A 645 -9.77 -17.78 32.99
N LYS A 646 -10.08 -16.95 31.98
CA LYS A 646 -11.45 -16.53 31.68
C LYS A 646 -12.09 -17.30 30.52
N GLY A 647 -11.36 -18.15 29.85
CA GLY A 647 -11.76 -18.75 28.58
C GLY A 647 -11.80 -17.71 27.46
N ASN A 648 -12.59 -17.97 26.41
CA ASN A 648 -12.74 -17.08 25.28
C ASN A 648 -13.90 -16.08 25.56
N PRO A 649 -13.64 -14.88 26.11
CA PRO A 649 -14.72 -13.97 26.47
C PRO A 649 -15.38 -13.41 25.21
N GLN A 650 -16.70 -13.30 25.22
CA GLN A 650 -17.52 -12.86 24.10
C GLN A 650 -17.04 -11.56 23.45
N PHE A 651 -16.49 -10.63 24.23
CA PHE A 651 -16.03 -9.32 23.75
C PHE A 651 -14.50 -9.19 23.70
N MET A 652 -13.81 -10.30 23.48
CA MET A 652 -12.34 -10.36 23.48
C MET A 652 -11.72 -9.40 22.47
N PHE A 653 -12.37 -9.20 21.34
CA PHE A 653 -11.90 -8.35 20.23
C PHE A 653 -12.58 -6.97 20.19
N ASP A 654 -13.18 -6.48 21.27
CA ASP A 654 -13.94 -5.19 21.29
C ASP A 654 -13.13 -4.00 20.77
N GLY A 655 -11.78 -3.99 20.99
CA GLY A 655 -10.88 -2.95 20.50
C GLY A 655 -10.42 -3.12 19.04
N VAL A 656 -10.71 -4.25 18.40
CA VAL A 656 -10.30 -4.51 17.00
C VAL A 656 -11.15 -3.68 16.04
N THR A 657 -10.48 -3.12 15.02
CA THR A 657 -11.12 -2.36 13.92
C THR A 657 -10.68 -2.95 12.57
N ASP A 658 -11.27 -2.49 11.49
CA ASP A 658 -10.87 -2.79 10.11
C ASP A 658 -9.47 -2.25 9.75
N ALA A 659 -8.94 -1.30 10.51
CA ALA A 659 -7.57 -0.82 10.40
C ALA A 659 -6.56 -1.69 11.17
N THR A 660 -7.00 -2.60 12.05
CA THR A 660 -6.10 -3.46 12.83
C THR A 660 -5.40 -4.45 11.91
N ARG A 661 -4.07 -4.47 11.94
CA ARG A 661 -3.21 -5.32 11.08
C ARG A 661 -2.54 -6.46 11.83
N LEU A 662 -2.44 -6.35 13.14
CA LEU A 662 -1.76 -7.33 13.99
C LEU A 662 -2.54 -7.56 15.28
N ILE A 663 -2.69 -8.82 15.65
CA ILE A 663 -3.13 -9.22 16.99
C ILE A 663 -1.95 -9.90 17.69
N ILE A 664 -1.64 -9.43 18.88
CA ILE A 664 -0.58 -9.94 19.74
C ILE A 664 -1.22 -10.65 20.92
N VAL A 665 -0.79 -11.86 21.19
CA VAL A 665 -1.15 -12.61 22.41
C VAL A 665 0.15 -12.92 23.13
N ASP A 666 0.53 -12.07 24.09
CA ASP A 666 1.78 -12.26 24.85
C ASP A 666 1.53 -13.00 26.17
N GLU A 667 2.61 -13.52 26.78
CA GLU A 667 2.58 -14.24 28.04
C GLU A 667 1.69 -15.51 28.01
N CYS A 668 1.67 -16.23 26.88
CA CYS A 668 0.97 -17.52 26.82
C CYS A 668 1.59 -18.54 27.75
N SER A 669 0.77 -19.18 28.61
CA SER A 669 1.21 -20.16 29.57
C SER A 669 1.45 -21.55 28.95
N LYS A 670 2.00 -22.49 29.75
CA LYS A 670 2.22 -23.87 29.31
C LYS A 670 0.94 -24.59 28.87
N LYS A 671 -0.21 -24.21 29.45
CA LYS A 671 -1.51 -24.85 29.17
C LYS A 671 -2.36 -24.06 28.15
N PHE A 672 -1.79 -23.02 27.53
CA PHE A 672 -2.54 -22.19 26.60
C PHE A 672 -3.00 -23.01 25.40
N ASP A 673 -4.31 -23.00 25.13
CA ASP A 673 -4.88 -23.72 24.01
C ASP A 673 -4.88 -22.84 22.76
N PHE A 674 -3.92 -23.07 21.87
CA PHE A 674 -3.81 -22.38 20.59
C PHE A 674 -4.92 -22.76 19.59
N ASN A 675 -5.56 -23.94 19.77
CA ASN A 675 -6.59 -24.42 18.84
C ASN A 675 -7.81 -23.48 18.77
N GLN A 676 -8.09 -22.78 19.88
CA GLN A 676 -9.20 -21.83 19.93
C GLN A 676 -9.09 -20.69 18.90
N PHE A 677 -7.88 -20.40 18.35
CA PHE A 677 -7.65 -19.34 17.39
C PHE A 677 -7.51 -19.83 15.94
N TYR A 678 -7.53 -21.13 15.68
CA TYR A 678 -7.33 -21.67 14.33
C TYR A 678 -8.30 -21.10 13.31
N GLY A 679 -9.58 -20.97 13.69
CA GLY A 679 -10.62 -20.41 12.84
C GLY A 679 -10.38 -18.92 12.49
N GLN A 680 -9.85 -18.15 13.44
CA GLN A 680 -9.56 -16.72 13.26
C GLN A 680 -8.25 -16.49 12.48
N ILE A 681 -7.27 -17.38 12.62
CA ILE A 681 -6.00 -17.31 11.87
C ILE A 681 -6.24 -17.57 10.39
N THR A 682 -7.08 -18.55 10.04
CA THR A 682 -7.30 -18.99 8.65
C THR A 682 -8.62 -18.54 8.04
N GLY A 683 -9.44 -17.81 8.77
CA GLY A 683 -10.78 -17.39 8.33
C GLY A 683 -11.10 -15.93 8.61
N ASN A 684 -12.37 -15.61 8.47
CA ASN A 684 -12.88 -14.28 8.79
C ASN A 684 -12.81 -14.05 10.31
N LEU A 685 -12.50 -12.81 10.70
CA LEU A 685 -12.50 -12.42 12.12
C LEU A 685 -13.84 -11.79 12.49
N ARG A 686 -14.58 -12.44 13.38
CA ARG A 686 -15.82 -11.89 13.95
C ARG A 686 -15.49 -11.05 15.18
N VAL A 687 -15.93 -9.78 15.17
CA VAL A 687 -15.73 -8.82 16.26
C VAL A 687 -17.08 -8.51 16.90
N GLU A 688 -17.22 -8.87 18.17
CA GLU A 688 -18.39 -8.57 18.97
C GLU A 688 -18.08 -7.41 19.92
N LYS A 689 -18.84 -6.32 19.80
CA LYS A 689 -18.68 -5.12 20.63
C LYS A 689 -19.80 -4.99 21.64
N LYS A 690 -19.48 -4.51 22.84
CA LYS A 690 -20.48 -4.28 23.86
C LYS A 690 -21.49 -3.19 23.42
N SER A 691 -22.77 -3.54 23.41
CA SER A 691 -23.87 -2.64 23.02
C SER A 691 -23.78 -2.11 21.59
N LYS A 692 -23.10 -2.83 20.69
CA LYS A 692 -23.04 -2.53 19.25
C LYS A 692 -23.29 -3.82 18.45
N ASN A 693 -23.56 -3.66 17.18
CA ASN A 693 -23.68 -4.81 16.28
C ASN A 693 -22.32 -5.50 16.10
N THR A 694 -22.39 -6.80 15.91
CA THR A 694 -21.26 -7.61 15.51
C THR A 694 -20.89 -7.31 14.06
N PHE A 695 -19.61 -7.12 13.76
CA PHE A 695 -19.13 -7.03 12.40
C PHE A 695 -18.09 -8.12 12.10
N VAL A 696 -17.92 -8.42 10.83
CA VAL A 696 -17.02 -9.46 10.36
C VAL A 696 -15.96 -8.84 9.47
N ILE A 697 -14.70 -9.00 9.84
CA ILE A 697 -13.56 -8.62 8.99
C ILE A 697 -13.27 -9.81 8.06
N PRO A 698 -13.39 -9.63 6.73
CA PRO A 698 -13.07 -10.69 5.77
C PRO A 698 -11.62 -11.16 5.93
N TYR A 699 -11.34 -12.43 5.66
CA TYR A 699 -10.01 -13.04 5.81
C TYR A 699 -8.88 -12.20 5.17
N LYS A 700 -9.07 -11.72 3.96
CA LYS A 700 -8.07 -10.92 3.23
C LYS A 700 -7.71 -9.60 3.92
N GLN A 701 -8.58 -9.08 4.79
CA GLN A 701 -8.39 -7.85 5.54
C GLN A 701 -8.14 -8.11 7.04
N SER A 702 -8.31 -9.37 7.48
CA SER A 702 -8.16 -9.72 8.89
C SER A 702 -6.71 -9.60 9.35
N PRO A 703 -6.46 -9.25 10.63
CA PRO A 703 -5.10 -9.08 11.15
C PRO A 703 -4.30 -10.39 11.10
N LYS A 704 -2.97 -10.27 11.09
CA LYS A 704 -2.02 -11.35 11.34
C LYS A 704 -1.84 -11.55 12.84
N TRP A 705 -1.21 -12.64 13.24
CA TRP A 705 -1.13 -13.03 14.65
C TRP A 705 0.31 -13.26 15.09
N ILE A 706 0.64 -12.80 16.30
CA ILE A 706 1.89 -13.14 17.00
C ILE A 706 1.53 -13.64 18.40
N PHE A 707 2.10 -14.76 18.77
CA PHE A 707 2.01 -15.34 20.11
C PHE A 707 3.40 -15.29 20.77
N GLY A 708 3.46 -14.82 22.02
CA GLY A 708 4.65 -14.85 22.86
C GLY A 708 4.51 -15.90 23.95
N THR A 709 5.47 -16.83 24.05
CA THR A 709 5.47 -17.85 25.09
C THR A 709 6.89 -18.17 25.57
N ASN A 710 7.02 -18.53 26.83
CA ASN A 710 8.25 -19.08 27.39
C ASN A 710 8.26 -20.62 27.34
N TYR A 711 7.16 -21.23 26.93
CA TYR A 711 6.97 -22.69 26.95
C TYR A 711 6.98 -23.25 25.53
N THR A 712 7.30 -24.55 25.41
CA THR A 712 7.13 -25.30 24.16
C THR A 712 5.65 -25.55 23.88
N MET A 713 5.27 -25.51 22.61
CA MET A 713 3.95 -25.97 22.18
C MET A 713 3.80 -27.49 22.46
N GLN A 714 2.69 -27.87 23.05
CA GLN A 714 2.47 -29.28 23.41
C GLN A 714 1.83 -30.13 22.28
N ASN A 715 1.33 -29.49 21.20
CA ASN A 715 0.65 -30.17 20.11
C ASN A 715 1.39 -29.97 18.79
N HIS A 716 1.97 -31.03 18.25
CA HIS A 716 2.63 -31.09 16.94
C HIS A 716 1.79 -31.90 15.94
N ASP A 717 0.51 -31.60 15.85
CA ASP A 717 -0.27 -32.18 14.76
C ASP A 717 -0.01 -31.42 13.43
N PRO A 718 -0.17 -32.06 12.29
CA PRO A 718 0.06 -31.42 10.97
C PRO A 718 -0.78 -30.15 10.75
N SER A 719 -1.89 -30.03 11.48
CA SER A 719 -2.76 -28.84 11.44
C SER A 719 -2.13 -27.64 12.12
N THR A 720 -1.42 -27.86 13.22
CA THR A 720 -0.67 -26.88 13.99
C THR A 720 0.57 -26.43 13.20
N GLU A 721 1.38 -27.35 12.71
CA GLU A 721 2.60 -27.07 11.96
C GLU A 721 2.34 -26.21 10.72
N ARG A 722 1.25 -26.49 10.01
CA ARG A 722 0.86 -25.70 8.85
C ARG A 722 0.51 -24.25 9.19
N ARG A 723 -0.07 -24.01 10.38
CA ARG A 723 -0.58 -22.69 10.79
C ARG A 723 0.41 -21.84 11.55
N PHE A 724 1.36 -22.46 12.24
CA PHE A 724 2.32 -21.72 13.07
C PHE A 724 3.67 -21.58 12.38
N TRP A 725 4.29 -20.44 12.62
CA TRP A 725 5.64 -20.11 12.19
C TRP A 725 6.50 -19.81 13.42
N PRO A 726 7.26 -20.77 13.91
CA PRO A 726 8.09 -20.58 15.10
C PRO A 726 9.22 -19.59 14.82
N GLN A 727 9.52 -18.78 15.83
CA GLN A 727 10.67 -17.91 15.92
C GLN A 727 11.44 -18.24 17.20
N LEU A 728 12.70 -18.61 17.03
CA LEU A 728 13.55 -19.00 18.14
C LEU A 728 14.40 -17.83 18.65
N PHE A 729 14.46 -17.71 19.97
CA PHE A 729 15.30 -16.75 20.66
C PHE A 729 16.34 -17.48 21.50
N SER A 730 17.62 -17.21 21.20
CA SER A 730 18.70 -17.73 22.01
C SER A 730 18.71 -17.06 23.39
N ASP A 731 19.38 -17.69 24.34
CA ASP A 731 19.67 -17.16 25.65
C ASP A 731 20.88 -16.22 25.68
N TYR A 732 21.22 -15.60 24.53
CA TYR A 732 22.29 -14.59 24.44
C TYR A 732 22.06 -13.45 25.42
N TYR A 733 20.82 -12.97 25.56
CA TYR A 733 20.40 -12.08 26.62
C TYR A 733 19.83 -12.91 27.78
N HIS A 734 20.42 -12.75 28.95
CA HIS A 734 20.07 -13.53 30.15
C HIS A 734 20.43 -12.77 31.41
N GLU A 735 19.86 -13.22 32.51
CA GLU A 735 20.25 -12.76 33.84
C GLU A 735 20.99 -13.90 34.56
N LYS A 736 22.17 -13.61 35.14
CA LYS A 736 22.93 -14.55 35.93
C LYS A 736 22.24 -14.79 37.25
N THR A 737 21.99 -16.04 37.58
CA THR A 737 21.59 -16.49 38.92
C THR A 737 22.62 -17.45 39.48
N LYS A 738 22.46 -17.86 40.72
CA LYS A 738 23.38 -18.86 41.36
C LYS A 738 23.25 -20.25 40.75
N GLU A 739 22.14 -20.49 40.02
CA GLU A 739 21.70 -21.83 39.64
C GLU A 739 21.75 -22.07 38.11
N ASN A 740 21.88 -21.00 37.29
CA ASN A 740 21.74 -21.14 35.84
C ASN A 740 23.06 -21.22 35.06
N GLY A 741 24.19 -21.27 35.78
CA GLY A 741 25.51 -21.52 35.21
C GLY A 741 26.06 -20.44 34.26
N TYR A 742 25.40 -19.26 34.12
CA TYR A 742 25.93 -18.17 33.33
C TYR A 742 27.10 -17.48 34.06
N LEU A 743 28.12 -17.06 33.31
CA LEU A 743 29.28 -16.37 33.83
C LEU A 743 28.97 -14.90 34.17
N GLU A 744 28.04 -14.27 33.45
CA GLU A 744 27.66 -12.87 33.57
C GLU A 744 26.14 -12.67 33.37
N THR A 745 25.64 -11.50 33.72
CA THR A 745 24.32 -11.02 33.29
C THR A 745 24.50 -10.20 32.02
N ARG A 746 23.74 -10.51 30.98
CA ARG A 746 23.80 -9.81 29.70
C ARG A 746 22.41 -9.26 29.35
N LYS A 747 22.19 -7.96 29.59
CA LYS A 747 20.92 -7.30 29.29
C LYS A 747 20.99 -6.58 27.95
N VAL A 748 19.87 -6.50 27.25
CA VAL A 748 19.76 -5.75 25.99
C VAL A 748 20.21 -4.31 26.17
N SER A 749 19.78 -3.64 27.26
CA SER A 749 20.17 -2.23 27.53
C SER A 749 21.68 -2.02 27.66
N ASP A 750 22.40 -3.01 28.17
CA ASP A 750 23.84 -2.91 28.43
C ASP A 750 24.61 -3.05 27.12
N ASP A 751 24.16 -3.97 26.26
CA ASP A 751 24.76 -4.21 24.94
C ASP A 751 24.59 -3.03 23.98
N PHE A 752 23.44 -2.35 24.03
CA PHE A 752 23.16 -1.18 23.16
C PHE A 752 23.47 0.17 23.82
N GLY A 753 23.87 0.19 25.08
CA GLY A 753 24.13 1.43 25.85
C GLY A 753 22.88 2.29 26.05
N GLN A 754 21.70 1.78 25.68
CA GLN A 754 20.41 2.46 25.81
C GLN A 754 19.27 1.44 25.85
N ARG A 755 18.13 1.86 26.35
CA ARG A 755 16.91 1.08 26.29
C ARG A 755 16.26 1.26 24.92
N LEU A 756 16.20 0.20 24.13
CA LEU A 756 15.56 0.21 22.79
C LEU A 756 14.06 0.53 22.91
N LEU A 757 13.51 1.23 21.93
CA LEU A 757 12.10 1.65 21.86
C LEU A 757 11.63 2.49 23.06
N SER A 758 12.54 3.14 23.79
CA SER A 758 12.18 4.06 24.86
C SER A 758 11.82 5.44 24.33
N GLU A 759 11.25 6.31 25.17
CA GLU A 759 10.96 7.71 24.82
C GLU A 759 12.23 8.50 24.43
N SER A 760 13.39 8.07 24.90
CA SER A 760 14.69 8.67 24.56
C SER A 760 15.35 8.07 23.32
N TYR A 761 14.70 7.12 22.65
CA TYR A 761 15.25 6.49 21.46
C TYR A 761 15.32 7.50 20.31
N SER A 762 16.51 7.67 19.73
CA SER A 762 16.74 8.77 18.81
C SER A 762 16.01 8.56 17.47
N GLU A 763 15.63 9.66 16.81
CA GLU A 763 15.04 9.58 15.46
C GLU A 763 16.02 8.95 14.45
N THR A 764 17.32 9.08 14.64
CA THR A 764 18.33 8.42 13.79
C THR A 764 18.32 6.90 13.98
N ASP A 765 18.21 6.44 15.21
CA ASP A 765 18.07 5.00 15.49
C ASP A 765 16.77 4.46 14.89
N TRP A 766 15.65 5.20 15.06
CA TRP A 766 14.38 4.85 14.42
C TRP A 766 14.51 4.75 12.90
N GLN A 767 15.18 5.70 12.25
CA GLN A 767 15.36 5.68 10.79
C GLN A 767 16.13 4.42 10.34
N SER A 768 17.18 4.05 11.09
CA SER A 768 17.96 2.85 10.79
C SER A 768 17.14 1.57 10.97
N ASP A 769 16.37 1.47 12.05
CA ASP A 769 15.54 0.31 12.34
C ASP A 769 14.37 0.19 11.35
N LEU A 770 13.72 1.30 10.97
CA LEU A 770 12.67 1.32 9.96
C LEU A 770 13.22 0.94 8.57
N SER A 771 14.44 1.39 8.22
CA SER A 771 15.10 0.97 6.99
C SER A 771 15.33 -0.53 6.96
N PHE A 772 15.86 -1.11 8.04
CA PHE A 772 16.04 -2.54 8.17
C PHE A 772 14.70 -3.30 8.04
N MET A 773 13.62 -2.82 8.63
CA MET A 773 12.31 -3.47 8.50
C MET A 773 11.77 -3.42 7.06
N LEU A 774 12.06 -2.36 6.33
CA LEU A 774 11.71 -2.26 4.90
C LEU A 774 12.56 -3.23 4.05
N ASP A 775 13.84 -3.38 4.37
CA ASP A 775 14.71 -4.37 3.69
C ASP A 775 14.21 -5.80 3.96
N CYS A 776 13.79 -6.11 5.19
CA CYS A 776 13.16 -7.40 5.52
C CYS A 776 11.90 -7.65 4.67
N LEU A 777 11.08 -6.62 4.49
CA LEU A 777 9.89 -6.71 3.66
C LEU A 777 10.25 -6.92 2.18
N GLN A 778 11.26 -6.21 1.67
CA GLN A 778 11.74 -6.39 0.31
C GLN A 778 12.30 -7.82 0.10
N ILE A 779 13.11 -8.32 1.03
CA ILE A 779 13.63 -9.70 0.99
C ILE A 779 12.47 -10.71 0.96
N TYR A 780 11.46 -10.53 1.80
CA TYR A 780 10.27 -11.39 1.80
C TYR A 780 9.54 -11.39 0.46
N LEU A 781 9.47 -10.25 -0.23
CA LEU A 781 8.86 -10.13 -1.56
C LEU A 781 9.74 -10.69 -2.69
N GLN A 782 11.07 -10.71 -2.52
CA GLN A 782 12.02 -11.32 -3.47
C GLN A 782 11.94 -12.85 -3.48
N LEU A 783 11.54 -13.45 -2.35
CA LEU A 783 11.39 -14.89 -2.25
C LEU A 783 10.15 -15.39 -3.00
N PRO A 784 10.25 -16.53 -3.75
CA PRO A 784 9.09 -17.23 -4.24
C PRO A 784 8.08 -17.53 -3.12
N GLU A 785 6.80 -17.56 -3.41
CA GLU A 785 5.77 -17.76 -2.38
C GLU A 785 5.99 -19.05 -1.55
N SER A 786 6.46 -20.13 -2.19
CA SER A 786 6.83 -21.39 -1.54
C SER A 786 7.92 -21.25 -0.50
N ASP A 787 8.88 -20.34 -0.71
CA ASP A 787 10.09 -20.19 0.09
C ASP A 787 9.97 -19.08 1.15
N ARG A 788 8.87 -18.36 1.18
CA ARG A 788 8.66 -17.21 2.09
C ARG A 788 8.60 -17.61 3.57
N LYS A 789 8.16 -18.85 3.88
CA LYS A 789 8.13 -19.36 5.25
C LYS A 789 9.47 -20.04 5.58
N GLN A 790 10.50 -19.24 5.84
CA GLN A 790 11.79 -19.75 6.29
C GLN A 790 11.68 -20.21 7.75
N MET A 791 11.91 -21.50 7.98
CA MET A 791 11.83 -22.09 9.31
C MET A 791 13.16 -21.95 10.03
N PRO A 792 13.21 -21.65 11.35
CA PRO A 792 14.44 -21.76 12.11
C PRO A 792 14.86 -23.25 12.20
N SER A 793 16.09 -23.52 12.60
CA SER A 793 16.54 -24.89 12.81
C SER A 793 15.63 -25.60 13.82
N MET A 794 14.91 -26.62 13.38
CA MET A 794 13.98 -27.38 14.22
C MET A 794 14.69 -28.28 15.23
N LYS A 795 15.98 -28.62 15.01
CA LYS A 795 16.78 -29.46 15.92
C LYS A 795 16.77 -28.91 17.36
N HIS A 796 16.84 -27.60 17.53
CA HIS A 796 16.76 -26.98 18.87
C HIS A 796 15.38 -27.08 19.49
N ILE A 797 14.32 -27.01 18.73
CA ILE A 797 12.94 -27.19 19.21
C ILE A 797 12.70 -28.64 19.62
N GLU A 798 13.03 -29.57 18.75
CA GLU A 798 12.92 -31.01 18.98
C GLU A 798 13.70 -31.43 20.22
N ARG A 799 14.96 -30.99 20.33
CA ARG A 799 15.80 -31.26 21.50
C ARG A 799 15.21 -30.68 22.79
N ARG A 800 14.62 -29.51 22.72
CA ARG A 800 13.95 -28.88 23.83
C ARG A 800 12.70 -29.65 24.27
N GLU A 801 11.89 -30.10 23.34
CA GLU A 801 10.68 -30.87 23.58
C GLU A 801 11.01 -32.23 24.21
N GLN A 802 12.01 -32.86 23.65
CA GLN A 802 12.52 -34.13 24.16
C GLN A 802 13.04 -33.98 25.58
N GLN A 803 13.80 -32.92 25.86
CA GLN A 803 14.25 -32.59 27.21
C GLN A 803 13.09 -32.34 28.16
N ALA A 804 12.04 -31.65 27.69
CA ALA A 804 10.84 -31.41 28.49
C ALA A 804 10.03 -32.70 28.74
N ALA A 805 10.02 -33.62 27.77
CA ALA A 805 9.35 -34.92 27.93
C ALA A 805 10.05 -35.86 28.92
N ILE A 806 11.40 -35.82 28.98
CA ILE A 806 12.19 -36.61 29.95
C ILE A 806 11.97 -36.14 31.38
N GLY A 807 11.69 -34.86 31.61
CA GLY A 807 11.57 -34.27 32.91
C GLY A 807 12.92 -34.10 33.64
N LYS A 808 13.05 -32.99 34.40
CA LYS A 808 14.31 -32.57 35.00
C LYS A 808 14.85 -33.60 36.00
N GLU A 809 14.00 -34.08 36.86
CA GLU A 809 14.40 -35.02 37.94
C GLU A 809 14.93 -36.35 37.39
N PHE A 810 14.24 -36.90 36.37
CA PHE A 810 14.70 -38.13 35.74
C PHE A 810 16.01 -37.90 34.99
N ARG A 811 16.16 -36.79 34.33
CA ARG A 811 17.36 -36.46 33.57
C ARG A 811 18.56 -36.29 34.52
N GLN A 812 18.44 -35.46 35.55
CA GLN A 812 19.53 -35.28 36.51
C GLN A 812 19.96 -36.59 37.14
N TRP A 813 19.01 -37.42 37.61
CA TRP A 813 19.27 -38.73 38.13
C TRP A 813 19.96 -39.65 37.09
N ALA A 814 19.48 -39.64 35.87
CA ALA A 814 20.00 -40.48 34.79
C ALA A 814 21.41 -40.03 34.36
N ASP A 815 21.67 -38.72 34.29
CA ASP A 815 23.01 -38.18 34.02
C ASP A 815 24.03 -38.65 35.10
N ASP A 816 23.64 -38.64 36.36
CA ASP A 816 24.45 -39.14 37.48
C ASP A 816 24.56 -40.67 37.46
N TYR A 817 23.43 -41.37 37.29
CA TYR A 817 23.37 -42.85 37.36
C TYR A 817 24.13 -43.51 36.21
N PHE A 818 24.02 -42.95 34.99
CA PHE A 818 24.72 -43.41 33.78
C PHE A 818 26.01 -42.65 33.48
N ALA A 819 26.56 -41.93 34.46
CA ALA A 819 27.91 -41.38 34.32
C ALA A 819 28.95 -42.51 34.13
N SER A 820 29.93 -42.27 33.25
CA SER A 820 30.96 -43.27 32.93
C SER A 820 31.67 -43.82 34.13
N GLU A 821 31.73 -43.06 35.22
CA GLU A 821 32.40 -43.40 36.49
C GLU A 821 31.61 -44.42 37.32
N ASN A 822 30.30 -44.52 37.10
CA ASN A 822 29.42 -45.34 37.96
C ASN A 822 29.18 -46.77 37.46
N GLY A 823 29.71 -47.15 36.29
CA GLY A 823 29.72 -48.50 35.77
C GLY A 823 28.35 -49.09 35.38
N HIS A 824 27.39 -48.19 35.06
CA HIS A 824 26.04 -48.60 34.64
C HIS A 824 25.86 -48.52 33.10
N LEU A 825 26.91 -48.15 32.36
CA LEU A 825 26.96 -48.21 30.90
C LEU A 825 27.58 -49.52 30.45
N ASP A 826 27.29 -49.88 29.19
CA ASP A 826 27.89 -51.02 28.48
C ASP A 826 27.79 -52.37 29.21
N CYS A 827 26.79 -52.54 30.06
CA CYS A 827 26.50 -53.77 30.79
C CYS A 827 24.98 -54.04 30.89
N PRO A 828 24.57 -55.33 31.05
CA PRO A 828 23.15 -55.66 31.26
C PRO A 828 22.68 -55.25 32.65
N ILE A 829 21.65 -54.43 32.73
CA ILE A 829 21.02 -53.99 33.99
C ILE A 829 19.56 -54.49 34.03
N LYS A 830 19.11 -55.03 35.18
CA LYS A 830 17.68 -55.40 35.31
C LYS A 830 16.79 -54.15 35.36
N ALA A 831 15.66 -54.18 34.64
CA ALA A 831 14.72 -53.08 34.66
C ALA A 831 14.23 -52.71 36.08
N ASP A 832 14.04 -53.70 36.94
CA ASP A 832 13.62 -53.50 38.33
C ASP A 832 14.69 -52.80 39.19
N ASP A 833 15.99 -53.00 38.88
CA ASP A 833 17.09 -52.33 39.57
C ASP A 833 17.12 -50.84 39.26
N ILE A 834 16.92 -50.48 37.97
CA ILE A 834 16.83 -49.08 37.52
C ILE A 834 15.62 -48.38 38.21
N VAL A 835 14.45 -49.03 38.20
CA VAL A 835 13.25 -48.50 38.82
C VAL A 835 13.44 -48.29 40.34
N SER A 836 14.10 -49.28 40.98
CA SER A 836 14.36 -49.22 42.43
C SER A 836 15.38 -48.13 42.76
N ALA A 837 16.45 -48.01 42.01
CA ALA A 837 17.46 -46.96 42.17
C ALA A 837 16.82 -45.56 42.02
N PHE A 838 16.09 -45.33 40.92
CA PHE A 838 15.41 -44.06 40.70
C PHE A 838 14.46 -43.68 41.86
N ASN A 839 13.58 -44.61 42.25
CA ASN A 839 12.57 -44.35 43.28
C ASN A 839 13.20 -44.13 44.66
N GLN A 840 14.31 -44.84 44.99
CA GLN A 840 15.01 -44.67 46.26
C GLN A 840 15.80 -43.36 46.34
N GLU A 841 16.51 -43.00 45.28
CA GLU A 841 17.39 -41.83 45.28
C GLU A 841 16.60 -40.53 45.13
N THR A 842 15.54 -40.54 44.30
CA THR A 842 14.70 -39.35 44.06
C THR A 842 13.52 -39.22 45.03
N ARG A 843 13.22 -40.24 45.81
CA ARG A 843 12.02 -40.35 46.68
C ARG A 843 10.69 -40.29 45.93
N TYR A 844 10.70 -40.50 44.62
CA TYR A 844 9.50 -40.68 43.82
C TYR A 844 8.98 -42.11 43.88
N ASN A 845 7.75 -42.35 43.48
CA ASN A 845 7.16 -43.68 43.38
C ASN A 845 6.63 -43.89 41.96
N TRP A 846 7.54 -43.90 40.99
CA TRP A 846 7.16 -44.12 39.61
C TRP A 846 6.98 -45.57 39.28
N SER A 847 5.97 -45.84 38.43
CA SER A 847 5.75 -47.21 37.94
C SER A 847 6.88 -47.63 36.97
N PRO A 848 7.16 -48.93 36.87
CA PRO A 848 8.14 -49.49 35.94
C PRO A 848 7.91 -49.01 34.50
N LYS A 849 6.62 -48.88 34.07
CA LYS A 849 6.27 -48.39 32.74
C LYS A 849 6.67 -46.94 32.53
N LYS A 850 6.47 -46.10 33.55
CA LYS A 850 6.83 -44.68 33.48
C LYS A 850 8.35 -44.49 33.39
N VAL A 851 9.12 -45.19 34.23
CA VAL A 851 10.59 -45.18 34.19
C VAL A 851 11.12 -45.67 32.85
N ALA A 852 10.55 -46.77 32.34
CA ALA A 852 10.95 -47.31 31.02
C ALA A 852 10.71 -46.33 29.88
N THR A 853 9.61 -45.55 29.87
CA THR A 853 9.34 -44.53 28.86
C THR A 853 10.39 -43.44 28.94
N HIS A 854 10.64 -42.85 30.11
CA HIS A 854 11.61 -41.78 30.29
C HIS A 854 13.05 -42.26 30.05
N LEU A 855 13.38 -43.49 30.38
CA LEU A 855 14.69 -44.09 30.06
C LEU A 855 14.89 -44.23 28.56
N LYS A 856 13.86 -44.66 27.82
CA LYS A 856 13.92 -44.72 26.35
C LYS A 856 14.16 -43.36 25.76
N ASP A 857 13.39 -42.37 26.23
CA ASP A 857 13.53 -41.00 25.76
C ASP A 857 14.91 -40.42 26.10
N TYR A 858 15.40 -40.68 27.33
CA TYR A 858 16.75 -40.26 27.74
C TYR A 858 17.85 -40.88 26.88
N CYS A 859 17.84 -42.20 26.63
CA CYS A 859 18.85 -42.88 25.83
C CYS A 859 18.82 -42.46 24.38
N ALA A 860 17.71 -41.98 23.87
CA ALA A 860 17.62 -41.43 22.49
C ALA A 860 18.33 -40.09 22.37
N PHE A 861 18.58 -39.34 23.45
CA PHE A 861 19.05 -37.96 23.40
C PHE A 861 20.27 -37.61 24.22
N ALA A 862 20.74 -38.52 25.08
CA ALA A 862 21.96 -38.31 25.86
C ALA A 862 23.18 -38.43 24.96
N GLU A 863 24.00 -37.34 24.87
CA GLU A 863 25.15 -37.27 23.94
C GLU A 863 26.21 -38.36 24.13
N HIS A 864 26.33 -38.91 25.33
CA HIS A 864 27.28 -39.95 25.68
C HIS A 864 26.75 -41.36 25.42
N ILE A 865 25.46 -41.51 25.05
CA ILE A 865 24.82 -42.78 24.79
C ILE A 865 24.61 -42.96 23.29
N HIS A 866 25.03 -44.11 22.74
CA HIS A 866 24.81 -44.48 21.37
C HIS A 866 23.39 -45.02 21.16
N CYS A 867 23.02 -46.08 21.88
CA CYS A 867 21.66 -46.60 21.78
C CYS A 867 21.27 -47.44 23.03
N LEU A 868 19.96 -47.66 23.17
CA LEU A 868 19.37 -48.58 24.15
C LEU A 868 19.15 -49.93 23.48
N ASN A 869 19.62 -51.02 24.13
CA ASN A 869 19.43 -52.39 23.69
C ASN A 869 19.88 -52.62 22.26
N PRO A 870 21.19 -52.44 21.91
CA PRO A 870 21.65 -52.65 20.56
C PRO A 870 21.36 -54.10 20.09
N ALA A 871 20.97 -54.24 18.83
CA ALA A 871 20.66 -55.54 18.21
C ALA A 871 21.85 -56.48 18.25
N SER A 872 23.04 -55.94 18.13
CA SER A 872 24.35 -56.67 18.20
C SER A 872 24.55 -57.34 19.56
N VAL A 873 24.02 -56.79 20.66
CA VAL A 873 24.14 -57.32 22.01
C VAL A 873 22.92 -58.17 22.39
N THR A 874 21.76 -57.76 22.00
CA THR A 874 20.48 -58.37 22.42
C THR A 874 20.10 -59.57 21.53
N GLY A 875 20.66 -59.66 20.30
CA GLY A 875 20.29 -60.67 19.31
C GLY A 875 18.86 -60.49 18.79
N LYS A 876 18.36 -59.22 18.79
CA LYS A 876 17.04 -58.82 18.28
C LYS A 876 17.18 -58.28 16.86
N ASP A 877 16.05 -58.08 16.17
CA ASP A 877 16.07 -57.62 14.79
C ASP A 877 16.37 -56.11 14.67
N LYS A 878 16.05 -55.36 15.73
CA LYS A 878 16.28 -53.88 15.74
C LYS A 878 16.77 -53.42 17.13
N ASP A 879 17.46 -52.30 17.13
CA ASP A 879 17.83 -51.60 18.35
C ASP A 879 16.59 -51.14 19.14
N GLY A 880 16.71 -51.00 20.43
CA GLY A 880 15.63 -50.51 21.31
C GLY A 880 14.55 -51.56 21.63
N GLU A 881 14.60 -52.75 21.04
CA GLU A 881 13.63 -53.80 21.36
C GLU A 881 13.74 -54.30 22.80
N ARG A 882 12.60 -54.74 23.33
CA ARG A 882 12.52 -55.27 24.71
C ARG A 882 13.39 -56.53 24.84
N TRP A 883 14.34 -56.48 25.75
CA TRP A 883 15.24 -57.59 26.02
C TRP A 883 14.85 -58.34 27.25
N ILE A 884 14.51 -59.65 27.10
CA ILE A 884 14.10 -60.54 28.17
C ILE A 884 15.12 -61.68 28.23
N LYS A 885 15.71 -61.91 29.43
CA LYS A 885 16.57 -63.08 29.72
C LYS A 885 15.79 -64.07 30.61
N ARG A 886 16.04 -65.38 30.43
CA ARG A 886 15.49 -66.38 31.32
C ARG A 886 16.49 -66.60 32.47
N GLU A 887 16.05 -66.38 33.72
CA GLU A 887 16.83 -66.68 34.95
C GLU A 887 15.92 -67.33 35.95
N ASP A 888 16.33 -68.47 36.46
CA ASP A 888 15.65 -69.19 37.53
C ASP A 888 14.13 -69.35 37.38
N GLY A 889 13.71 -69.64 36.18
CA GLY A 889 12.28 -69.78 35.89
C GLY A 889 11.48 -68.48 35.73
N LYS A 890 12.10 -67.34 35.93
CA LYS A 890 11.55 -65.98 35.71
C LYS A 890 12.00 -65.42 34.37
N GLN A 891 11.30 -64.40 33.86
CA GLN A 891 11.62 -63.73 32.62
C GLN A 891 11.78 -62.20 32.87
N PRO A 892 12.81 -61.76 33.58
CA PRO A 892 13.06 -60.35 33.84
C PRO A 892 13.41 -59.61 32.55
N THR A 893 13.01 -58.33 32.48
CA THR A 893 13.41 -57.41 31.46
C THR A 893 14.77 -56.82 31.80
N TYR A 894 15.66 -56.74 30.81
CA TYR A 894 16.97 -56.13 30.89
C TYR A 894 17.07 -54.92 29.97
N TYR A 895 17.95 -53.98 30.34
CA TYR A 895 18.39 -52.90 29.52
C TYR A 895 19.91 -53.00 29.35
N TYR A 896 20.37 -52.70 28.14
CA TYR A 896 21.78 -52.48 27.84
C TYR A 896 21.88 -51.08 27.24
N ILE A 897 22.62 -50.21 27.92
CA ILE A 897 22.79 -48.83 27.46
C ILE A 897 24.20 -48.73 26.95
N GLN A 898 24.34 -48.64 25.63
CA GLN A 898 25.61 -48.60 24.95
C GLN A 898 26.13 -47.17 24.93
N SER A 899 27.37 -46.98 25.43
CA SER A 899 28.06 -45.72 25.33
C SER A 899 28.59 -45.44 23.89
N VAL A 900 28.74 -44.16 23.54
CA VAL A 900 29.40 -43.77 22.29
C VAL A 900 30.86 -44.25 22.23
N GLU A 901 31.53 -44.27 23.39
CA GLU A 901 32.92 -44.77 23.47
C GLU A 901 33.04 -46.24 23.12
N GLU A 902 32.14 -47.09 23.64
CA GLU A 902 32.15 -48.55 23.34
C GLU A 902 31.81 -48.81 21.86
N TYR A 903 30.83 -48.07 21.34
CA TYR A 903 30.45 -48.15 19.94
C TYR A 903 31.63 -47.77 18.99
N MET A 904 32.36 -46.70 19.28
CA MET A 904 33.54 -46.26 18.52
C MET A 904 34.70 -47.27 18.65
N LYS A 905 34.93 -47.87 19.83
CA LYS A 905 35.93 -48.92 20.01
C LYS A 905 35.65 -50.19 19.19
N ALA A 906 34.39 -50.52 18.96
CA ALA A 906 33.96 -51.63 18.13
C ALA A 906 34.19 -51.42 16.61
N GLY A 907 34.74 -50.29 16.17
CA GLY A 907 35.17 -50.03 14.80
C GLY A 907 34.09 -49.81 13.78
N GLN A 908 32.86 -49.53 14.23
CA GLN A 908 31.75 -49.12 13.37
C GLN A 908 31.73 -47.59 13.30
N GLN A 909 31.79 -47.03 12.09
CA GLN A 909 31.50 -45.60 11.94
C GLN A 909 30.05 -45.31 12.33
N PRO A 910 29.74 -44.21 13.01
CA PRO A 910 28.37 -43.86 13.30
C PRO A 910 27.57 -43.79 12.01
N ASP A 911 26.53 -44.60 11.88
CA ASP A 911 25.53 -44.42 10.85
C ASP A 911 24.90 -43.05 11.05
N LYS A 912 25.02 -42.23 10.01
CA LYS A 912 24.26 -40.99 9.97
C LYS A 912 22.77 -41.36 10.16
N PRO A 913 21.98 -40.60 10.93
CA PRO A 913 20.54 -40.81 10.99
C PRO A 913 20.03 -40.82 9.55
N GLN A 914 19.38 -41.89 9.13
CA GLN A 914 18.65 -41.90 7.87
C GLN A 914 17.61 -40.78 7.96
N GLU A 915 17.79 -39.78 7.13
CA GLU A 915 16.72 -38.85 6.81
C GLU A 915 15.56 -39.70 6.29
N GLU A 916 14.55 -39.99 7.13
CA GLU A 916 13.25 -40.37 6.64
C GLU A 916 12.74 -39.18 5.82
N GLU A 917 12.78 -39.34 4.50
CA GLU A 917 12.03 -38.50 3.58
C GLU A 917 10.57 -38.51 4.05
N LEU A 918 10.16 -37.44 4.67
CA LEU A 918 8.75 -37.18 4.95
C LEU A 918 8.06 -36.98 3.59
N PRO A 919 7.02 -37.72 3.28
CA PRO A 919 6.23 -37.46 2.08
C PRO A 919 5.49 -36.14 2.24
N PHE A 920 5.86 -35.18 1.38
CA PHE A 920 5.20 -33.91 0.97
C PHE A 920 4.28 -33.17 1.94
#